data_ffae904c6234a8dbc5d82161d4f57498
#
_entry.id   ffae904c6234a8dbc5d82161d4f57498
#
_cell.length_a   1.000
_cell.length_b   1.000
_cell.length_c   1.000
_cell.angle_alpha   90.00
_cell.angle_beta   90.00
_cell.angle_gamma   90.00
#
_symmetry.space_group_name_H-M   'P 1'
#
loop_
_entity.id
_entity.type
_entity.pdbx_description
1 polymer ?
#
loop_
_entity_poly.entity_id
_entity_poly.type
_entity_poly.pdbx_seq_one_letter_code
_entity_poly.pdbx_strand_id
1 'polypeptide(L)'
;MSAQQVYGRRLLINLVDELALSEPERIVYSIAASQDIAQGFRHVTARNFANAVNRTAWWLKSELGQGISFPSIGFIGPYCDFRYILLVLGCVKAGYKALIPSPRNTVEATVAVLERANCSIWVTPKERPKGLPDLLAAHDMRVLEIAELDALLCEKAVAPYPYTKSFQEAASDPFLVLHTSGSTGLPKPIVWKNSLLSTLDATRLLPASESSGRPPWTTILETGDTFYCAFPLHHGAGLLMNIIVRIFYNTTNTLGPVGVLPNIDFIESLLDHTDTRLWSMIPALVDEIGETPKVLAKFAKAKFIIASGGPVTHGSANKAAAVVRICNVTGTTENLFQGSLLVEPEDWIYFAFHPRAGFKFKPLDGGVYEHWAVRNDEDMPLHQGIFHTFPDDREINLKDLYERHPTKPDLWLYRGRIDDMLVMSTGEKIRPLAMEAVINTHPAISACLIVGTGHAMPALVVELAAPLPPSNAERQALVDSILQKVHDANSIAPKEAAIFREYIWFAKPEKPFARTDKNTVKRRETLILYEEEIRDWYRHIEEDGSAAVDIDLTSVDTIAQGIHRLLISVQVPGAQGLQWDDNFLLAGVDSLLAATIANSLRFILANSKDGNQDTRPSLTTRFIYNNPSILKLAVAFHNRLQDPTESLSHAKDSENQQVQELLSKYAVGLPETASNAATVAEYTGDRTVVLTGSTGSLGSYMLDSIMRRCPRVKKVYCLNRSADARERQTESSQQRGLVLDWEAHQVEFLHSDLSKPFFGLDADVYHALLAETTDIIHNQWPVNFNWDISSFEPSIAGVRHLIDFALASEHNASLSYVSTVAVAHNLPSPGAAPKCSAMFRSLLSTAT
;
A
#
# COMPACT_ATOMS: atom_id res chain seq x y z
N MET A 1 -47.46 20.84 16.06
CA MET A 1 -46.88 19.78 15.23
C MET A 1 -45.36 19.89 15.36
N SER A 2 -44.71 18.98 16.07
CA SER A 2 -43.24 18.91 16.14
C SER A 2 -42.73 18.63 14.73
N ALA A 3 -41.97 19.54 14.18
CA ALA A 3 -41.29 19.29 12.92
C ALA A 3 -40.40 18.05 13.14
N GLN A 4 -40.73 16.95 12.46
CA GLN A 4 -39.92 15.75 12.45
C GLN A 4 -38.54 16.15 11.95
N GLN A 5 -37.52 16.14 12.82
CA GLN A 5 -36.15 16.48 12.44
C GLN A 5 -35.70 15.50 11.36
N VAL A 6 -35.50 16.00 10.17
CA VAL A 6 -35.08 15.15 9.06
C VAL A 6 -33.57 15.01 9.11
N TYR A 7 -33.05 13.82 9.49
CA TYR A 7 -31.62 13.52 9.45
C TYR A 7 -31.01 13.87 8.09
N GLY A 8 -29.77 14.32 8.09
CA GLY A 8 -29.08 14.80 6.91
C GLY A 8 -29.46 16.23 6.45
N ARG A 9 -30.35 16.89 7.18
CA ARG A 9 -30.76 18.28 6.93
C ARG A 9 -30.81 19.12 8.21
N ARG A 10 -29.93 18.82 9.16
CA ARG A 10 -29.81 19.52 10.44
C ARG A 10 -28.54 20.36 10.46
N LEU A 11 -28.62 21.53 11.11
CA LEU A 11 -27.44 22.38 11.34
C LEU A 11 -26.87 22.13 12.74
N LEU A 12 -25.57 21.89 12.83
CA LEU A 12 -24.90 21.65 14.11
C LEU A 12 -25.13 22.76 15.12
N ILE A 13 -25.13 24.00 14.66
CA ILE A 13 -25.27 25.16 15.52
C ILE A 13 -26.67 25.25 16.17
N ASN A 14 -27.71 24.87 15.39
CA ASN A 14 -29.08 24.83 15.91
C ASN A 14 -29.24 23.71 16.96
N LEU A 15 -28.62 22.54 16.73
CA LEU A 15 -28.65 21.42 17.67
C LEU A 15 -27.94 21.74 19.01
N VAL A 16 -26.91 22.60 18.98
CA VAL A 16 -26.31 23.10 20.24
C VAL A 16 -27.29 23.92 21.05
N ASP A 17 -27.99 24.85 20.41
CA ASP A 17 -28.96 25.70 21.07
C ASP A 17 -30.21 24.91 21.51
N GLU A 18 -30.72 24.01 20.67
CA GLU A 18 -31.86 23.13 20.98
C GLU A 18 -31.57 22.23 22.20
N LEU A 19 -30.39 21.63 22.26
CA LEU A 19 -30.01 20.79 23.40
C LEU A 19 -29.89 21.60 24.69
N ALA A 20 -29.35 22.82 24.62
CA ALA A 20 -29.24 23.70 25.76
C ALA A 20 -30.61 24.13 26.31
N LEU A 21 -31.67 24.16 25.49
CA LEU A 21 -33.03 24.45 25.86
C LEU A 21 -33.76 23.20 26.39
N SER A 22 -33.58 22.04 25.74
CA SER A 22 -34.30 20.81 26.07
C SER A 22 -33.69 20.04 27.25
N GLU A 23 -32.37 20.00 27.33
CA GLU A 23 -31.64 19.25 28.35
C GLU A 23 -30.43 20.07 28.88
N PRO A 24 -30.70 21.23 29.53
CA PRO A 24 -29.65 22.21 29.88
C PRO A 24 -28.54 21.64 30.80
N GLU A 25 -28.88 20.72 31.68
CA GLU A 25 -27.93 20.12 32.64
C GLU A 25 -27.21 18.87 32.10
N ARG A 26 -27.51 18.45 30.88
CA ARG A 26 -26.86 17.31 30.28
C ARG A 26 -25.38 17.61 30.08
N ILE A 27 -24.52 16.72 30.59
CA ILE A 27 -23.08 16.78 30.37
C ILE A 27 -22.79 16.44 28.91
N VAL A 28 -22.08 17.33 28.23
CA VAL A 28 -21.73 17.20 26.81
C VAL A 28 -20.23 17.03 26.60
N TYR A 29 -19.42 17.56 27.52
CA TYR A 29 -18.00 17.33 27.57
C TYR A 29 -17.53 17.12 29.02
N SER A 30 -16.44 16.31 29.13
CA SER A 30 -15.66 16.17 30.37
C SER A 30 -14.22 16.56 30.04
N ILE A 31 -13.73 17.67 30.55
CA ILE A 31 -12.41 18.22 30.26
C ILE A 31 -11.52 17.94 31.49
N ALA A 32 -10.32 17.40 31.28
CA ALA A 32 -9.38 17.16 32.38
C ALA A 32 -9.16 18.44 33.20
N ALA A 33 -9.29 18.33 34.51
CA ALA A 33 -9.21 19.49 35.44
C ALA A 33 -7.77 20.00 35.57
N SER A 34 -6.78 19.15 35.35
CA SER A 34 -5.35 19.47 35.41
C SER A 34 -4.54 18.57 34.53
N GLN A 35 -3.22 18.69 34.60
CA GLN A 35 -2.28 17.80 33.90
C GLN A 35 -2.34 16.34 34.40
N ASP A 36 -2.77 16.15 35.63
CA ASP A 36 -2.98 14.85 36.27
C ASP A 36 -4.47 14.46 36.21
N ILE A 37 -4.77 13.45 35.41
CA ILE A 37 -6.15 12.94 35.23
C ILE A 37 -6.78 12.45 36.53
N ALA A 38 -5.98 11.95 37.46
CA ALA A 38 -6.48 11.50 38.78
C ALA A 38 -7.15 12.61 39.57
N GLN A 39 -6.88 13.88 39.25
CA GLN A 39 -7.60 15.03 39.86
C GLN A 39 -9.01 15.23 39.29
N GLY A 40 -9.43 14.42 38.32
CA GLY A 40 -10.77 14.40 37.79
C GLY A 40 -11.01 15.35 36.62
N PHE A 41 -12.27 15.56 36.32
CA PHE A 41 -12.74 16.26 35.15
C PHE A 41 -13.69 17.40 35.49
N ARG A 42 -13.58 18.50 34.77
CA ARG A 42 -14.60 19.54 34.71
C ARG A 42 -15.67 19.12 33.72
N HIS A 43 -16.90 19.00 34.20
CA HIS A 43 -18.04 18.70 33.35
C HIS A 43 -18.61 19.99 32.74
N VAL A 44 -18.86 19.96 31.43
CA VAL A 44 -19.47 21.06 30.68
C VAL A 44 -20.89 20.63 30.32
N THR A 45 -21.89 21.33 30.85
CA THR A 45 -23.30 21.06 30.50
C THR A 45 -23.69 21.67 29.16
N ALA A 46 -24.79 21.21 28.58
CA ALA A 46 -25.32 21.76 27.34
C ALA A 46 -25.55 23.28 27.43
N ARG A 47 -26.08 23.76 28.54
CA ARG A 47 -26.24 25.18 28.83
C ARG A 47 -24.90 25.92 28.83
N ASN A 48 -23.93 25.42 29.57
CA ASN A 48 -22.61 26.07 29.66
C ASN A 48 -21.87 26.06 28.34
N PHE A 49 -22.00 24.97 27.55
CA PHE A 49 -21.45 24.89 26.21
C PHE A 49 -22.06 25.92 25.25
N ALA A 50 -23.39 26.00 25.18
CA ALA A 50 -24.08 26.98 24.35
C ALA A 50 -23.75 28.43 24.76
N ASN A 51 -23.69 28.72 26.07
CA ASN A 51 -23.24 30.00 26.61
C ASN A 51 -21.83 30.38 26.16
N ALA A 52 -20.88 29.42 26.20
CA ALA A 52 -19.49 29.63 25.76
C ALA A 52 -19.40 29.89 24.25
N VAL A 53 -20.15 29.15 23.44
CA VAL A 53 -20.26 29.38 21.98
C VAL A 53 -20.87 30.76 21.71
N ASN A 54 -21.95 31.14 22.37
CA ASN A 54 -22.58 32.45 22.21
C ASN A 54 -21.63 33.58 22.65
N ARG A 55 -20.89 33.42 23.75
CA ARG A 55 -19.90 34.38 24.23
C ARG A 55 -18.79 34.59 23.20
N THR A 56 -18.32 33.52 22.61
CA THR A 56 -17.30 33.58 21.55
C THR A 56 -17.85 34.31 20.31
N ALA A 57 -19.08 34.03 19.90
CA ALA A 57 -19.72 34.70 18.77
C ALA A 57 -19.93 36.22 19.03
N TRP A 58 -20.38 36.59 20.22
CA TRP A 58 -20.51 38.01 20.60
C TRP A 58 -19.16 38.70 20.69
N TRP A 59 -18.13 38.05 21.18
CA TRP A 59 -16.77 38.58 21.19
C TRP A 59 -16.27 38.86 19.78
N LEU A 60 -16.40 37.88 18.84
CA LEU A 60 -16.04 38.08 17.45
C LEU A 60 -16.80 39.24 16.80
N LYS A 61 -18.09 39.36 17.09
CA LYS A 61 -18.90 40.48 16.59
C LYS A 61 -18.42 41.82 17.16
N SER A 62 -18.04 41.88 18.43
CA SER A 62 -17.53 43.12 19.06
C SER A 62 -16.19 43.54 18.49
N GLU A 63 -15.30 42.58 18.15
CA GLU A 63 -13.97 42.87 17.64
C GLU A 63 -13.94 43.16 16.14
N LEU A 64 -14.77 42.43 15.38
CA LEU A 64 -14.66 42.38 13.92
C LEU A 64 -15.95 42.82 13.18
N GLY A 65 -17.04 43.00 13.88
CA GLY A 65 -18.35 43.17 13.31
C GLY A 65 -19.02 41.84 12.91
N GLN A 66 -20.13 41.95 12.17
CA GLN A 66 -20.78 40.77 11.58
C GLN A 66 -19.97 40.32 10.35
N GLY A 67 -19.62 39.05 10.29
CA GLY A 67 -18.93 38.51 9.11
C GLY A 67 -19.82 38.53 7.87
N ILE A 68 -19.30 39.12 6.79
CA ILE A 68 -19.93 39.10 5.47
C ILE A 68 -19.09 38.23 4.57
N SER A 69 -19.70 37.30 3.85
CA SER A 69 -19.02 36.35 2.93
C SER A 69 -17.99 35.44 3.64
N PHE A 70 -18.16 35.20 4.92
CA PHE A 70 -17.37 34.25 5.72
C PHE A 70 -15.85 34.48 5.65
N PRO A 71 -15.33 35.65 6.12
CA PRO A 71 -13.88 35.82 6.21
C PRO A 71 -13.23 34.71 7.04
N SER A 72 -11.98 34.34 6.65
CA SER A 72 -11.21 33.31 7.39
C SER A 72 -10.57 33.88 8.64
N ILE A 73 -10.62 33.13 9.75
CA ILE A 73 -9.93 33.42 11.01
C ILE A 73 -8.99 32.25 11.32
N GLY A 74 -7.68 32.50 11.27
CA GLY A 74 -6.64 31.51 11.58
C GLY A 74 -6.51 31.29 13.09
N PHE A 75 -6.29 30.03 13.50
CA PHE A 75 -6.04 29.67 14.90
C PHE A 75 -5.15 28.45 15.02
N ILE A 76 -4.13 28.55 15.86
CA ILE A 76 -3.34 27.44 16.38
C ILE A 76 -3.30 27.56 17.90
N GLY A 77 -3.72 26.52 18.57
CA GLY A 77 -3.65 26.39 20.04
C GLY A 77 -2.91 25.12 20.45
N PRO A 78 -2.71 24.89 21.74
CA PRO A 78 -2.15 23.65 22.27
C PRO A 78 -2.99 22.41 21.91
N TYR A 79 -2.38 21.22 22.05
CA TYR A 79 -3.10 19.96 21.90
C TYR A 79 -4.27 19.87 22.89
N CYS A 80 -5.43 19.35 22.46
CA CYS A 80 -6.67 19.21 23.25
C CYS A 80 -7.25 20.51 23.81
N ASP A 81 -6.87 21.69 23.32
CA ASP A 81 -7.44 22.95 23.77
C ASP A 81 -8.90 23.11 23.33
N PHE A 82 -9.81 23.15 24.29
CA PHE A 82 -11.25 23.27 24.03
C PHE A 82 -11.63 24.53 23.25
N ARG A 83 -10.79 25.55 23.24
CA ARG A 83 -10.99 26.79 22.46
C ARG A 83 -11.08 26.57 20.95
N TYR A 84 -10.49 25.48 20.41
CA TYR A 84 -10.72 25.07 19.02
C TYR A 84 -12.20 24.87 18.71
N ILE A 85 -12.90 24.15 19.59
CA ILE A 85 -14.32 23.83 19.42
C ILE A 85 -15.17 25.12 19.55
N LEU A 86 -14.89 25.93 20.55
CA LEU A 86 -15.62 27.16 20.81
C LEU A 86 -15.44 28.19 19.70
N LEU A 87 -14.21 28.31 19.17
CA LEU A 87 -13.90 29.24 18.08
C LEU A 87 -14.55 28.80 16.76
N VAL A 88 -14.49 27.51 16.42
CA VAL A 88 -15.15 26.99 15.21
C VAL A 88 -16.65 27.31 15.23
N LEU A 89 -17.34 26.98 16.31
CA LEU A 89 -18.79 27.20 16.42
C LEU A 89 -19.16 28.68 16.58
N GLY A 90 -18.34 29.46 17.30
CA GLY A 90 -18.50 30.92 17.41
C GLY A 90 -18.31 31.64 16.05
N CYS A 91 -17.35 31.21 15.25
CA CYS A 91 -17.16 31.71 13.88
C CYS A 91 -18.40 31.47 13.03
N VAL A 92 -18.95 30.25 13.03
CA VAL A 92 -20.17 29.93 12.27
C VAL A 92 -21.34 30.85 12.64
N LYS A 93 -21.57 31.06 13.94
CA LYS A 93 -22.62 31.98 14.41
C LYS A 93 -22.39 33.43 13.98
N ALA A 94 -21.13 33.90 14.05
CA ALA A 94 -20.79 35.29 13.76
C ALA A 94 -20.58 35.56 12.24
N GLY A 95 -20.75 34.57 11.38
CA GLY A 95 -20.60 34.69 9.92
C GLY A 95 -19.16 34.62 9.42
N TYR A 96 -18.29 34.02 10.18
CA TYR A 96 -16.87 33.73 9.85
C TYR A 96 -16.66 32.25 9.60
N LYS A 97 -15.45 31.86 9.14
CA LYS A 97 -14.99 30.46 9.09
C LYS A 97 -13.62 30.34 9.75
N ALA A 98 -13.51 29.41 10.67
CA ALA A 98 -12.23 29.12 11.28
C ALA A 98 -11.30 28.38 10.29
N LEU A 99 -10.07 28.85 10.17
CA LEU A 99 -8.99 28.15 9.45
C LEU A 99 -8.04 27.57 10.48
N ILE A 100 -7.88 26.27 10.45
CA ILE A 100 -7.07 25.52 11.44
C ILE A 100 -5.84 24.93 10.73
N PRO A 101 -4.71 25.67 10.66
CA PRO A 101 -3.46 25.13 10.15
C PRO A 101 -2.86 24.11 11.10
N SER A 102 -2.10 23.17 10.57
CA SER A 102 -1.31 22.27 11.40
C SER A 102 -0.15 23.02 12.09
N PRO A 103 0.05 22.86 13.40
CA PRO A 103 1.20 23.44 14.10
C PRO A 103 2.55 22.85 13.66
N ARG A 104 2.54 21.75 12.87
CA ARG A 104 3.74 21.13 12.30
C ARG A 104 4.11 21.66 10.92
N ASN A 105 3.29 22.53 10.34
CA ASN A 105 3.63 23.17 9.09
C ASN A 105 4.83 24.10 9.27
N THR A 106 5.66 24.23 8.23
CA THR A 106 6.63 25.33 8.14
C THR A 106 5.90 26.66 8.02
N VAL A 107 6.59 27.76 8.29
CA VAL A 107 6.05 29.11 8.10
C VAL A 107 5.57 29.29 6.65
N GLU A 108 6.40 28.90 5.66
CA GLU A 108 6.06 28.97 4.24
C GLU A 108 4.76 28.18 3.91
N ALA A 109 4.65 26.93 4.41
CA ALA A 109 3.47 26.10 4.20
C ALA A 109 2.23 26.74 4.84
N THR A 110 2.36 27.35 6.02
CA THR A 110 1.25 28.02 6.70
C THR A 110 0.84 29.27 5.92
N VAL A 111 1.79 30.11 5.49
CA VAL A 111 1.53 31.30 4.67
C VAL A 111 0.79 30.91 3.38
N ALA A 112 1.24 29.86 2.69
CA ALA A 112 0.58 29.39 1.46
C ALA A 112 -0.89 29.00 1.70
N VAL A 113 -1.24 28.44 2.86
CA VAL A 113 -2.64 28.12 3.24
C VAL A 113 -3.41 29.40 3.57
N LEU A 114 -2.81 30.35 4.30
CA LEU A 114 -3.43 31.62 4.68
C LEU A 114 -3.78 32.45 3.43
N GLU A 115 -2.84 32.59 2.49
CA GLU A 115 -3.02 33.31 1.23
C GLU A 115 -4.16 32.70 0.39
N ARG A 116 -4.14 31.36 0.19
CA ARG A 116 -5.17 30.66 -0.58
C ARG A 116 -6.55 30.72 0.06
N ALA A 117 -6.61 30.83 1.40
CA ALA A 117 -7.84 30.99 2.16
C ALA A 117 -8.26 32.45 2.36
N ASN A 118 -7.50 33.43 1.84
CA ASN A 118 -7.68 34.87 2.07
C ASN A 118 -7.80 35.19 3.57
N CYS A 119 -6.88 34.71 4.38
CA CYS A 119 -6.89 34.84 5.83
C CYS A 119 -5.98 35.98 6.27
N SER A 120 -6.54 37.07 6.78
CA SER A 120 -5.86 38.25 7.32
C SER A 120 -6.17 38.50 8.80
N ILE A 121 -6.82 37.53 9.47
CA ILE A 121 -7.19 37.62 10.88
C ILE A 121 -6.66 36.37 11.57
N TRP A 122 -5.97 36.60 12.71
CA TRP A 122 -5.41 35.51 13.52
C TRP A 122 -5.91 35.61 14.97
N VAL A 123 -6.40 34.51 15.49
CA VAL A 123 -6.76 34.38 16.90
C VAL A 123 -5.66 33.59 17.61
N THR A 124 -5.27 34.02 18.78
CA THR A 124 -4.22 33.38 19.59
C THR A 124 -4.65 33.29 21.04
N PRO A 125 -4.27 32.23 21.78
CA PRO A 125 -4.32 32.26 23.24
C PRO A 125 -3.33 33.30 23.77
N LYS A 126 -3.48 33.68 25.03
CA LYS A 126 -2.57 34.60 25.75
C LYS A 126 -1.13 34.12 25.69
N GLU A 127 -0.91 32.83 25.90
CA GLU A 127 0.37 32.17 25.67
C GLU A 127 0.52 31.87 24.18
N ARG A 128 1.20 32.78 23.49
CA ARG A 128 1.37 32.69 22.04
C ARG A 128 2.19 31.45 21.62
N PRO A 129 1.76 30.70 20.59
CA PRO A 129 2.57 29.63 20.00
C PRO A 129 3.96 30.13 19.56
N LYS A 130 5.00 29.32 19.76
CA LYS A 130 6.41 29.71 19.48
C LYS A 130 6.65 30.20 18.05
N GLY A 131 6.01 29.62 17.06
CA GLY A 131 6.16 30.01 15.63
C GLY A 131 5.32 31.23 15.20
N LEU A 132 4.48 31.80 16.07
CA LEU A 132 3.61 32.90 15.70
C LEU A 132 4.38 34.20 15.33
N PRO A 133 5.45 34.61 16.02
CA PRO A 133 6.23 35.78 15.59
C PRO A 133 6.77 35.70 14.17
N ASP A 134 7.33 34.54 13.80
CA ASP A 134 7.86 34.30 12.46
C ASP A 134 6.77 34.30 11.40
N LEU A 135 5.59 33.73 11.72
CA LEU A 135 4.43 33.76 10.86
C LEU A 135 3.92 35.18 10.60
N LEU A 136 3.87 36.02 11.65
CA LEU A 136 3.45 37.42 11.54
C LEU A 136 4.47 38.30 10.80
N ALA A 137 5.75 37.94 10.86
CA ALA A 137 6.77 38.59 10.06
C ALA A 137 6.66 38.27 8.57
N ALA A 138 6.18 37.06 8.24
CA ALA A 138 6.02 36.56 6.86
C ALA A 138 4.67 36.94 6.24
N HIS A 139 3.61 37.13 7.04
CA HIS A 139 2.26 37.42 6.58
C HIS A 139 1.55 38.39 7.53
N ASP A 140 1.16 39.56 7.04
CA ASP A 140 0.50 40.60 7.86
C ASP A 140 -0.94 40.19 8.22
N MET A 141 -1.23 40.17 9.53
CA MET A 141 -2.53 39.76 10.05
C MET A 141 -2.96 40.60 11.24
N ARG A 142 -4.25 40.90 11.36
CA ARG A 142 -4.83 41.42 12.58
C ARG A 142 -4.89 40.29 13.63
N VAL A 143 -4.19 40.47 14.76
CA VAL A 143 -4.14 39.47 15.85
C VAL A 143 -5.13 39.83 16.92
N LEU A 144 -5.95 38.87 17.33
CA LEU A 144 -6.89 38.94 18.44
C LEU A 144 -6.52 37.91 19.49
N GLU A 145 -6.67 38.26 20.77
CA GLU A 145 -6.43 37.34 21.88
C GLU A 145 -7.79 36.78 22.37
N ILE A 146 -7.94 35.44 22.30
CA ILE A 146 -9.12 34.78 22.85
C ILE A 146 -9.01 34.64 24.37
N ALA A 147 -10.13 34.84 25.07
CA ALA A 147 -10.15 34.73 26.52
C ALA A 147 -9.76 33.32 27.02
N GLU A 148 -9.30 33.25 28.26
CA GLU A 148 -8.98 31.99 28.92
C GLU A 148 -10.23 31.10 29.06
N LEU A 149 -10.00 29.77 29.05
CA LEU A 149 -11.09 28.81 29.04
C LEU A 149 -12.07 28.98 30.22
N ASP A 150 -11.57 29.36 31.42
CA ASP A 150 -12.39 29.60 32.59
C ASP A 150 -13.33 30.79 32.40
N ALA A 151 -12.89 31.83 31.73
CA ALA A 151 -13.74 32.97 31.39
C ALA A 151 -14.79 32.63 30.34
N LEU A 152 -14.43 31.76 29.36
CA LEU A 152 -15.37 31.29 28.34
C LEU A 152 -16.43 30.33 28.91
N LEU A 153 -16.05 29.44 29.85
CA LEU A 153 -16.92 28.45 30.47
C LEU A 153 -17.53 28.91 31.80
N CYS A 154 -17.45 30.22 32.12
CA CYS A 154 -18.07 30.72 33.32
C CYS A 154 -19.62 30.58 33.30
N GLU A 155 -20.24 30.39 34.47
CA GLU A 155 -21.69 30.15 34.58
C GLU A 155 -22.54 31.37 34.25
N LYS A 156 -21.95 32.55 34.12
CA LYS A 156 -22.68 33.79 33.77
C LYS A 156 -23.45 33.60 32.46
N ALA A 157 -24.74 33.76 32.51
CA ALA A 157 -25.60 33.67 31.32
C ALA A 157 -25.24 34.74 30.29
N VAL A 158 -25.33 34.36 29.02
CA VAL A 158 -25.11 35.23 27.86
C VAL A 158 -26.36 35.17 26.99
N ALA A 159 -26.77 36.33 26.44
CA ALA A 159 -27.86 36.35 25.48
C ALA A 159 -27.53 35.42 24.27
N PRO A 160 -28.46 34.55 23.85
CA PRO A 160 -28.27 33.73 22.68
C PRO A 160 -27.86 34.58 21.48
N TYR A 161 -26.82 34.17 20.76
CA TYR A 161 -26.48 34.86 19.50
C TYR A 161 -27.48 34.44 18.43
N PRO A 162 -28.14 35.38 17.73
CA PRO A 162 -29.17 35.05 16.76
C PRO A 162 -28.58 34.30 15.54
N TYR A 163 -29.05 33.08 15.35
CA TYR A 163 -28.76 32.28 14.16
C TYR A 163 -30.06 31.66 13.65
N THR A 164 -30.61 32.20 12.58
CA THR A 164 -31.97 31.91 12.12
C THR A 164 -32.02 31.18 10.78
N LYS A 165 -30.88 30.86 10.21
CA LYS A 165 -30.82 30.17 8.90
C LYS A 165 -31.39 28.76 9.00
N SER A 166 -32.20 28.40 8.02
CA SER A 166 -32.59 27.02 7.75
C SER A 166 -31.42 26.23 7.13
N PHE A 167 -31.54 24.92 7.11
CA PHE A 167 -30.54 24.08 6.43
C PHE A 167 -30.42 24.43 4.93
N GLN A 168 -31.54 24.68 4.26
CA GLN A 168 -31.56 25.02 2.83
C GLN A 168 -30.79 26.32 2.55
N GLU A 169 -30.90 27.33 3.40
CA GLU A 169 -30.16 28.60 3.27
C GLU A 169 -28.68 28.46 3.61
N ALA A 170 -28.33 27.56 4.55
CA ALA A 170 -26.99 27.44 5.07
C ALA A 170 -26.22 26.21 4.53
N ALA A 171 -26.82 25.38 3.68
CA ALA A 171 -26.19 24.15 3.19
C ALA A 171 -24.81 24.38 2.55
N SER A 172 -24.68 25.45 1.76
CA SER A 172 -23.43 25.82 1.08
C SER A 172 -22.53 26.74 1.92
N ASP A 173 -22.98 27.18 3.10
CA ASP A 173 -22.18 28.04 3.97
C ASP A 173 -20.95 27.24 4.49
N PRO A 174 -19.76 27.86 4.48
CA PRO A 174 -18.57 27.23 5.03
C PRO A 174 -18.69 27.09 6.55
N PHE A 175 -18.25 25.96 7.07
CA PHE A 175 -18.21 25.68 8.51
C PHE A 175 -16.81 25.91 9.08
N LEU A 176 -15.79 25.34 8.44
CA LEU A 176 -14.38 25.54 8.78
C LEU A 176 -13.48 25.24 7.56
N VAL A 177 -12.21 25.61 7.69
CA VAL A 177 -11.18 25.32 6.67
C VAL A 177 -10.08 24.50 7.32
N LEU A 178 -9.78 23.36 6.71
CA LEU A 178 -8.61 22.54 6.98
C LEU A 178 -7.67 22.56 5.77
N HIS A 179 -6.61 21.80 5.82
CA HIS A 179 -5.74 21.62 4.66
C HIS A 179 -5.22 20.19 4.54
N THR A 180 -4.85 19.81 3.33
CA THR A 180 -4.19 18.53 3.05
C THR A 180 -2.82 18.81 2.45
N SER A 181 -1.87 17.85 2.59
CA SER A 181 -0.59 17.90 1.88
C SER A 181 -0.86 17.87 0.38
N GLY A 182 -0.64 18.98 -0.32
CA GLY A 182 -0.83 19.06 -1.76
C GLY A 182 0.14 18.14 -2.52
N SER A 183 -0.31 17.60 -3.66
CA SER A 183 0.55 16.82 -4.59
C SER A 183 1.76 17.62 -5.11
N THR A 184 1.73 18.94 -4.98
CA THR A 184 2.80 19.88 -5.36
C THR A 184 3.73 20.26 -4.20
N GLY A 185 3.56 19.65 -3.01
CA GLY A 185 4.37 19.95 -1.81
C GLY A 185 3.74 20.97 -0.87
N LEU A 186 3.08 22.02 -1.37
CA LEU A 186 2.41 23.02 -0.51
C LEU A 186 0.98 22.60 -0.17
N PRO A 187 0.54 22.80 1.09
CA PRO A 187 -0.80 22.43 1.53
C PRO A 187 -1.91 23.16 0.75
N LYS A 188 -3.03 22.47 0.53
CA LYS A 188 -4.22 23.04 -0.11
C LYS A 188 -5.35 23.16 0.89
N PRO A 189 -6.02 24.34 1.01
CA PRO A 189 -7.17 24.50 1.89
C PRO A 189 -8.36 23.68 1.38
N ILE A 190 -9.04 23.01 2.31
CA ILE A 190 -10.29 22.26 2.10
C ILE A 190 -11.35 22.90 2.97
N VAL A 191 -12.40 23.40 2.34
CA VAL A 191 -13.52 24.06 3.01
C VAL A 191 -14.59 23.02 3.34
N TRP A 192 -14.85 22.80 4.62
CA TRP A 192 -16.01 22.04 5.05
C TRP A 192 -17.25 22.92 5.03
N LYS A 193 -18.29 22.45 4.36
CA LYS A 193 -19.60 23.11 4.28
C LYS A 193 -20.63 22.34 5.11
N ASN A 194 -21.71 22.99 5.53
CA ASN A 194 -22.77 22.32 6.25
C ASN A 194 -23.34 21.12 5.48
N SER A 195 -23.44 21.21 4.17
CA SER A 195 -23.89 20.11 3.31
C SER A 195 -22.97 18.90 3.35
N LEU A 196 -21.64 19.08 3.42
CA LEU A 196 -20.70 18.00 3.62
C LEU A 196 -20.90 17.35 4.99
N LEU A 197 -20.97 18.14 6.06
CA LEU A 197 -21.12 17.65 7.43
C LEU A 197 -22.43 16.88 7.63
N SER A 198 -23.50 17.35 7.01
CA SER A 198 -24.82 16.72 7.09
C SER A 198 -24.88 15.31 6.50
N THR A 199 -23.94 14.96 5.63
CA THR A 199 -23.85 13.58 5.10
C THR A 199 -23.50 12.57 6.19
N LEU A 200 -22.77 12.97 7.24
CA LEU A 200 -22.54 12.10 8.39
C LEU A 200 -23.83 11.90 9.22
N ASP A 201 -24.63 12.92 9.39
CA ASP A 201 -25.95 12.80 10.02
C ASP A 201 -26.90 11.92 9.19
N ALA A 202 -26.82 12.00 7.87
CA ALA A 202 -27.59 11.20 6.95
C ALA A 202 -27.24 9.70 6.97
N THR A 203 -26.12 9.29 7.58
CA THR A 203 -25.81 7.86 7.74
C THR A 203 -26.87 7.13 8.57
N ARG A 204 -27.64 7.85 9.41
CA ARG A 204 -28.80 7.31 10.13
C ARG A 204 -29.95 6.87 9.23
N LEU A 205 -29.98 7.35 7.98
CA LEU A 205 -30.97 7.01 6.96
C LEU A 205 -30.57 5.79 6.14
N LEU A 206 -29.31 5.35 6.25
CA LEU A 206 -28.83 4.17 5.54
C LEU A 206 -29.32 2.90 6.21
N PRO A 207 -30.01 2.02 5.46
CA PRO A 207 -30.30 0.67 5.96
C PRO A 207 -29.01 -0.15 6.05
N ALA A 208 -29.10 -1.33 6.64
CA ALA A 208 -28.05 -2.32 6.42
C ALA A 208 -27.89 -2.63 4.93
N SER A 209 -26.68 -2.89 4.49
CA SER A 209 -26.40 -3.19 3.07
C SER A 209 -27.18 -4.40 2.61
N GLU A 210 -27.92 -4.30 1.52
CA GLU A 210 -28.73 -5.39 0.98
C GLU A 210 -27.89 -6.61 0.57
N SER A 211 -26.67 -6.36 0.10
CA SER A 211 -25.77 -7.42 -0.37
C SER A 211 -25.08 -8.20 0.77
N SER A 212 -24.87 -7.58 1.92
CA SER A 212 -24.08 -8.18 3.02
C SER A 212 -24.81 -8.21 4.37
N GLY A 213 -25.93 -7.51 4.51
CA GLY A 213 -26.62 -7.35 5.81
C GLY A 213 -25.88 -6.47 6.81
N ARG A 214 -24.72 -5.89 6.46
CA ARG A 214 -23.89 -5.09 7.37
C ARG A 214 -24.45 -3.70 7.56
N PRO A 215 -24.62 -3.24 8.83
CA PRO A 215 -25.10 -1.90 9.12
C PRO A 215 -23.97 -0.86 8.99
N PRO A 216 -24.30 0.42 8.80
CA PRO A 216 -23.36 1.51 8.91
C PRO A 216 -22.64 1.53 10.25
N TRP A 217 -21.35 1.92 10.28
CA TRP A 217 -20.56 1.97 11.52
C TRP A 217 -21.18 2.88 12.60
N THR A 218 -21.90 3.90 12.18
CA THR A 218 -22.53 4.87 13.09
C THR A 218 -23.67 4.28 13.92
N THR A 219 -24.16 3.08 13.60
CA THR A 219 -25.21 2.39 14.37
C THR A 219 -24.76 1.97 15.78
N ILE A 220 -23.43 1.96 16.03
CA ILE A 220 -22.90 1.68 17.38
C ILE A 220 -22.98 2.89 18.30
N LEU A 221 -23.22 4.10 17.76
CA LEU A 221 -23.26 5.35 18.52
C LEU A 221 -24.64 5.52 19.15
N GLU A 222 -24.70 5.51 20.46
CA GLU A 222 -25.92 5.77 21.22
C GLU A 222 -25.86 7.15 21.91
N THR A 223 -27.01 7.75 22.09
CA THR A 223 -27.16 9.00 22.84
C THR A 223 -26.64 8.84 24.26
N GLY A 224 -25.68 9.66 24.66
CA GLY A 224 -25.07 9.62 25.98
C GLY A 224 -23.86 8.70 26.12
N ASP A 225 -23.48 7.95 25.08
CA ASP A 225 -22.22 7.20 25.10
C ASP A 225 -21.04 8.13 25.42
N THR A 226 -20.17 7.67 26.32
CA THR A 226 -18.93 8.36 26.66
C THR A 226 -17.87 8.04 25.62
N PHE A 227 -17.24 9.08 25.06
CA PHE A 227 -16.38 8.98 23.89
C PHE A 227 -15.05 9.70 24.12
N TYR A 228 -13.95 9.03 23.82
CA TYR A 228 -12.62 9.64 23.77
C TYR A 228 -12.05 9.57 22.35
N CYS A 229 -11.42 10.66 21.91
CA CYS A 229 -10.75 10.75 20.62
C CYS A 229 -9.29 11.17 20.81
N ALA A 230 -8.37 10.29 20.38
CA ALA A 230 -6.92 10.50 20.46
C ALA A 230 -6.36 11.39 19.33
N PHE A 231 -7.19 11.81 18.40
CA PHE A 231 -6.77 12.71 17.33
C PHE A 231 -6.73 14.16 17.81
N PRO A 232 -5.71 14.95 17.42
CA PRO A 232 -5.62 16.34 17.82
C PRO A 232 -6.75 17.20 17.23
N LEU A 233 -7.17 18.25 17.96
CA LEU A 233 -8.24 19.16 17.55
C LEU A 233 -7.85 20.09 16.37
N HIS A 234 -6.61 20.15 15.97
CA HIS A 234 -6.19 20.80 14.72
C HIS A 234 -6.24 19.84 13.51
N HIS A 235 -6.62 18.59 13.71
CA HIS A 235 -6.76 17.59 12.67
C HIS A 235 -8.22 17.28 12.36
N GLY A 236 -8.54 17.01 11.08
CA GLY A 236 -9.91 16.74 10.63
C GLY A 236 -10.63 15.65 11.44
N ALA A 237 -9.95 14.52 11.74
CA ALA A 237 -10.55 13.45 12.55
C ALA A 237 -10.86 13.91 13.98
N GLY A 238 -10.01 14.74 14.61
CA GLY A 238 -10.24 15.27 15.95
C GLY A 238 -11.46 16.19 16.00
N LEU A 239 -11.57 17.12 15.04
CA LEU A 239 -12.73 18.00 14.94
C LEU A 239 -14.00 17.24 14.56
N LEU A 240 -13.88 16.26 13.63
CA LEU A 240 -15.01 15.41 13.25
C LEU A 240 -15.60 14.69 14.44
N MET A 241 -14.77 14.02 15.25
CA MET A 241 -15.24 13.23 16.39
C MET A 241 -15.70 14.12 17.55
N ASN A 242 -15.01 15.23 17.82
CA ASN A 242 -15.31 16.07 18.98
C ASN A 242 -16.35 17.16 18.71
N ILE A 243 -16.65 17.49 17.45
CA ILE A 243 -17.71 18.46 17.11
C ILE A 243 -18.85 17.76 16.39
N ILE A 244 -18.57 17.13 15.25
CA ILE A 244 -19.61 16.71 14.31
C ILE A 244 -20.33 15.46 14.82
N VAL A 245 -19.57 14.40 15.14
CA VAL A 245 -20.12 13.16 15.74
C VAL A 245 -20.77 13.47 17.07
N ARG A 246 -20.08 14.21 17.94
CA ARG A 246 -20.59 14.57 19.25
C ARG A 246 -21.96 15.27 19.17
N ILE A 247 -22.13 16.26 18.29
CA ILE A 247 -23.38 17.03 18.22
C ILE A 247 -24.48 16.22 17.52
N PHE A 248 -24.22 15.58 16.38
CA PHE A 248 -25.23 14.81 15.67
C PHE A 248 -25.69 13.56 16.43
N TYR A 249 -24.76 12.87 17.11
CA TYR A 249 -25.08 11.62 17.82
C TYR A 249 -25.29 11.82 19.33
N ASN A 250 -25.09 13.06 19.81
CA ASN A 250 -25.34 13.44 21.21
C ASN A 250 -24.55 12.59 22.22
N THR A 251 -23.26 12.33 21.90
CA THR A 251 -22.31 11.65 22.79
C THR A 251 -21.78 12.62 23.87
N THR A 252 -21.20 12.11 24.93
CA THR A 252 -20.46 12.87 25.93
C THR A 252 -18.96 12.68 25.72
N ASN A 253 -18.26 13.72 25.24
CA ASN A 253 -16.85 13.54 24.86
C ASN A 253 -15.89 13.93 25.99
N THR A 254 -14.90 13.07 26.21
CA THR A 254 -13.81 13.29 27.17
C THR A 254 -12.61 13.90 26.45
N LEU A 255 -12.10 15.02 27.00
CA LEU A 255 -10.88 15.66 26.52
C LEU A 255 -9.77 15.54 27.56
N GLY A 256 -8.60 15.12 27.12
CA GLY A 256 -7.41 15.05 27.95
C GLY A 256 -6.84 16.41 28.36
N PRO A 257 -5.76 16.41 29.16
CA PRO A 257 -5.06 17.62 29.56
C PRO A 257 -4.53 18.40 28.35
N VAL A 258 -4.60 19.72 28.46
CA VAL A 258 -4.12 20.63 27.41
C VAL A 258 -2.59 20.47 27.24
N GLY A 259 -2.14 20.28 26.00
CA GLY A 259 -0.73 20.13 25.67
C GLY A 259 -0.15 18.73 25.83
N VAL A 260 -0.91 17.76 26.35
CA VAL A 260 -0.47 16.36 26.56
C VAL A 260 -0.85 15.50 25.36
N LEU A 261 0.15 14.86 24.75
CA LEU A 261 -0.08 13.87 23.70
C LEU A 261 -0.48 12.52 24.32
N PRO A 262 -1.47 11.81 23.75
CA PRO A 262 -1.87 10.51 24.25
C PRO A 262 -0.75 9.46 24.05
N ASN A 263 -0.48 8.70 25.09
CA ASN A 263 0.39 7.53 25.11
C ASN A 263 -0.29 6.43 25.94
N ILE A 264 0.35 5.29 26.07
CA ILE A 264 -0.26 4.13 26.77
C ILE A 264 -0.56 4.40 28.25
N ASP A 265 0.29 5.12 28.97
CA ASP A 265 0.09 5.47 30.38
C ASP A 265 -1.09 6.42 30.55
N PHE A 266 -1.20 7.39 29.64
CA PHE A 266 -2.33 8.29 29.58
C PHE A 266 -3.66 7.54 29.31
N ILE A 267 -3.65 6.58 28.37
CA ILE A 267 -4.84 5.74 28.08
C ILE A 267 -5.19 4.88 29.29
N GLU A 268 -4.20 4.30 29.97
CA GLU A 268 -4.44 3.56 31.21
C GLU A 268 -5.10 4.44 32.27
N SER A 269 -4.60 5.66 32.48
CA SER A 269 -5.17 6.61 33.42
C SER A 269 -6.62 7.00 33.07
N LEU A 270 -6.94 7.19 31.80
CA LEU A 270 -8.31 7.42 31.35
C LEU A 270 -9.25 6.26 31.69
N LEU A 271 -8.80 5.02 31.45
CA LEU A 271 -9.56 3.80 31.75
C LEU A 271 -9.83 3.66 33.26
N ASP A 272 -8.92 4.13 34.11
CA ASP A 272 -9.06 4.07 35.56
C ASP A 272 -9.97 5.16 36.14
N HIS A 273 -10.06 6.34 35.48
CA HIS A 273 -10.74 7.51 36.07
C HIS A 273 -11.96 7.95 35.27
N THR A 274 -12.31 7.25 34.18
CA THR A 274 -13.51 7.54 33.37
C THR A 274 -14.27 6.26 33.02
N ASP A 275 -15.57 6.43 32.72
CA ASP A 275 -16.38 5.36 32.11
C ASP A 275 -16.44 5.54 30.59
N THR A 276 -15.29 5.75 29.97
CA THR A 276 -15.19 5.90 28.51
C THR A 276 -15.44 4.57 27.84
N ARG A 277 -16.48 4.51 27.01
CA ARG A 277 -16.93 3.29 26.33
C ARG A 277 -16.52 3.22 24.85
N LEU A 278 -16.46 4.38 24.19
CA LEU A 278 -16.10 4.50 22.78
C LEU A 278 -14.75 5.21 22.65
N TRP A 279 -13.91 4.66 21.80
CA TRP A 279 -12.54 5.13 21.62
C TRP A 279 -12.25 5.33 20.14
N SER A 280 -11.77 6.51 19.76
CA SER A 280 -11.24 6.75 18.41
C SER A 280 -9.74 6.94 18.50
N MET A 281 -8.97 6.03 17.86
CA MET A 281 -7.54 5.91 18.08
C MET A 281 -6.75 5.88 16.77
N ILE A 282 -5.53 6.38 16.86
CA ILE A 282 -4.52 6.19 15.82
C ILE A 282 -3.96 4.76 15.90
N PRO A 283 -3.48 4.19 14.77
CA PRO A 283 -2.95 2.82 14.72
C PRO A 283 -1.89 2.52 15.78
N ALA A 284 -0.93 3.41 15.98
CA ALA A 284 0.15 3.22 16.95
C ALA A 284 -0.36 2.96 18.39
N LEU A 285 -1.41 3.66 18.82
CA LEU A 285 -2.01 3.42 20.14
C LEU A 285 -2.74 2.08 20.21
N VAL A 286 -3.38 1.65 19.13
CA VAL A 286 -4.01 0.31 19.07
C VAL A 286 -2.95 -0.79 19.16
N ASP A 287 -1.82 -0.59 18.51
CA ASP A 287 -0.69 -1.51 18.58
C ASP A 287 -0.09 -1.57 19.99
N GLU A 288 0.15 -0.42 20.64
CA GLU A 288 0.62 -0.36 22.03
C GLU A 288 -0.35 -1.02 23.02
N ILE A 289 -1.65 -0.82 22.86
CA ILE A 289 -2.68 -1.50 23.66
C ILE A 289 -2.58 -3.02 23.51
N GLY A 290 -2.43 -3.53 22.28
CA GLY A 290 -2.30 -4.95 22.00
C GLY A 290 -1.04 -5.57 22.64
N GLU A 291 0.03 -4.79 22.77
CA GLU A 291 1.30 -5.24 23.37
C GLU A 291 1.39 -5.00 24.89
N THR A 292 0.38 -4.36 25.49
CA THR A 292 0.37 -4.05 26.94
C THR A 292 -0.78 -4.80 27.65
N PRO A 293 -0.57 -6.06 28.13
CA PRO A 293 -1.65 -6.92 28.65
C PRO A 293 -2.45 -6.29 29.79
N LYS A 294 -1.81 -5.50 30.66
CA LYS A 294 -2.46 -4.81 31.78
C LYS A 294 -3.51 -3.79 31.30
N VAL A 295 -3.14 -3.00 30.30
CA VAL A 295 -4.03 -1.98 29.71
C VAL A 295 -5.11 -2.66 28.85
N LEU A 296 -4.71 -3.67 28.06
CA LEU A 296 -5.63 -4.44 27.23
C LEU A 296 -6.76 -5.06 28.03
N ALA A 297 -6.48 -5.65 29.18
CA ALA A 297 -7.51 -6.23 30.06
C ALA A 297 -8.56 -5.21 30.51
N LYS A 298 -8.18 -3.93 30.69
CA LYS A 298 -9.11 -2.86 31.06
C LYS A 298 -10.08 -2.49 29.92
N PHE A 299 -9.69 -2.72 28.67
CA PHE A 299 -10.56 -2.50 27.51
C PHE A 299 -11.73 -3.48 27.40
N ALA A 300 -11.79 -4.53 28.23
CA ALA A 300 -12.96 -5.41 28.31
C ALA A 300 -14.26 -4.67 28.68
N LYS A 301 -14.16 -3.46 29.26
CA LYS A 301 -15.29 -2.59 29.56
C LYS A 301 -15.68 -1.68 28.39
N ALA A 302 -14.78 -1.51 27.42
CA ALA A 302 -15.03 -0.66 26.27
C ALA A 302 -16.00 -1.36 25.31
N LYS A 303 -16.89 -0.57 24.72
CA LYS A 303 -17.85 -1.04 23.72
C LYS A 303 -17.15 -1.22 22.36
N PHE A 304 -16.15 -0.33 22.07
CA PHE A 304 -15.66 -0.22 20.71
C PHE A 304 -14.38 0.64 20.58
N ILE A 305 -13.49 0.22 19.69
CA ILE A 305 -12.37 1.04 19.23
C ILE A 305 -12.55 1.34 17.74
N ILE A 306 -12.63 2.60 17.37
CA ILE A 306 -12.57 3.07 15.99
C ILE A 306 -11.11 3.33 15.67
N ALA A 307 -10.52 2.53 14.80
CA ALA A 307 -9.15 2.72 14.29
C ALA A 307 -9.21 3.44 12.94
N SER A 308 -8.39 4.47 12.77
CA SER A 308 -8.31 5.20 11.51
C SER A 308 -7.00 5.95 11.32
N GLY A 309 -6.73 6.36 10.08
CA GLY A 309 -5.61 7.24 9.75
C GLY A 309 -4.32 6.56 9.35
N GLY A 310 -4.32 5.25 9.22
CA GLY A 310 -3.23 4.41 8.76
C GLY A 310 -3.52 2.94 8.99
N PRO A 311 -2.69 2.01 8.51
CA PRO A 311 -2.82 0.59 8.80
C PRO A 311 -2.47 0.30 10.26
N VAL A 312 -3.18 -0.65 10.87
CA VAL A 312 -2.90 -1.22 12.18
C VAL A 312 -2.06 -2.49 11.99
N THR A 313 -1.12 -2.75 12.90
CA THR A 313 -0.26 -3.94 12.81
C THR A 313 -1.04 -5.20 13.16
N HIS A 314 -1.07 -6.17 12.24
CA HIS A 314 -1.93 -7.34 12.33
C HIS A 314 -1.75 -8.13 13.63
N GLY A 315 -0.52 -8.34 14.08
CA GLY A 315 -0.21 -9.12 15.29
C GLY A 315 -0.76 -8.50 16.56
N SER A 316 -0.46 -7.23 16.79
CA SER A 316 -0.85 -6.50 18.01
C SER A 316 -2.35 -6.25 18.06
N ALA A 317 -2.93 -5.86 16.92
CA ALA A 317 -4.35 -5.60 16.85
C ALA A 317 -5.21 -6.88 16.95
N ASN A 318 -4.73 -8.05 16.57
CA ASN A 318 -5.42 -9.31 16.83
C ASN A 318 -5.59 -9.57 18.33
N LYS A 319 -4.57 -9.23 19.15
CA LYS A 319 -4.68 -9.32 20.61
C LYS A 319 -5.74 -8.35 21.11
N ALA A 320 -5.77 -7.12 20.61
CA ALA A 320 -6.77 -6.12 20.98
C ALA A 320 -8.17 -6.53 20.53
N ALA A 321 -8.34 -7.06 19.32
CA ALA A 321 -9.62 -7.50 18.77
C ALA A 321 -10.23 -8.70 19.52
N ALA A 322 -9.41 -9.51 20.19
CA ALA A 322 -9.87 -10.60 21.06
C ALA A 322 -10.54 -10.10 22.35
N VAL A 323 -10.32 -8.85 22.76
CA VAL A 323 -10.83 -8.26 24.01
C VAL A 323 -11.91 -7.21 23.74
N VAL A 324 -11.72 -6.37 22.72
CA VAL A 324 -12.64 -5.27 22.39
C VAL A 324 -12.89 -5.25 20.89
N ARG A 325 -14.10 -4.93 20.48
CA ARG A 325 -14.43 -4.80 19.05
C ARG A 325 -13.66 -3.66 18.42
N ILE A 326 -12.91 -3.96 17.35
CA ILE A 326 -12.22 -2.96 16.53
C ILE A 326 -13.02 -2.73 15.26
N CYS A 327 -13.14 -1.47 14.86
CA CYS A 327 -13.68 -1.07 13.55
C CYS A 327 -12.67 -0.17 12.85
N ASN A 328 -12.19 -0.65 11.72
CA ASN A 328 -11.43 0.17 10.80
C ASN A 328 -12.37 1.08 10.03
N VAL A 329 -12.14 2.38 10.11
CA VAL A 329 -12.84 3.34 9.25
C VAL A 329 -11.82 4.13 8.45
N THR A 330 -12.11 4.29 7.18
CA THR A 330 -11.33 5.15 6.31
C THR A 330 -11.99 6.51 6.18
N GLY A 331 -11.19 7.54 6.14
CA GLY A 331 -11.67 8.91 5.97
C GLY A 331 -10.60 9.83 5.44
N THR A 332 -11.02 10.83 4.70
CA THR A 332 -10.18 11.90 4.20
C THR A 332 -10.73 13.25 4.61
N THR A 333 -9.91 14.29 4.59
CA THR A 333 -10.35 15.66 4.85
C THR A 333 -11.43 16.09 3.85
N GLU A 334 -11.39 15.55 2.64
CA GLU A 334 -12.30 15.87 1.55
C GLU A 334 -13.65 15.15 1.62
N ASN A 335 -13.72 13.98 2.33
CA ASN A 335 -14.87 13.07 2.30
C ASN A 335 -15.42 12.66 3.67
N LEU A 336 -14.76 13.04 4.78
CA LEU A 336 -15.06 12.57 6.13
C LEU A 336 -14.95 11.03 6.25
N PHE A 337 -15.70 10.42 7.19
CA PHE A 337 -15.77 8.96 7.40
C PHE A 337 -17.03 8.36 6.77
N GLN A 338 -17.13 8.42 5.46
CA GLN A 338 -18.35 8.04 4.76
C GLN A 338 -18.32 6.61 4.23
N GLY A 339 -19.52 6.03 4.18
CA GLY A 339 -19.76 4.75 3.54
C GLY A 339 -19.25 3.53 4.28
N SER A 340 -18.53 3.65 5.40
CA SER A 340 -18.02 2.50 6.13
C SER A 340 -19.15 1.70 6.78
N LEU A 341 -19.08 0.37 6.66
CA LEU A 341 -19.97 -0.59 7.28
C LEU A 341 -19.25 -1.33 8.41
N LEU A 342 -20.01 -1.82 9.38
CA LEU A 342 -19.46 -2.70 10.40
C LEU A 342 -19.14 -4.06 9.78
N VAL A 343 -17.98 -4.57 10.10
CA VAL A 343 -17.55 -5.93 9.75
C VAL A 343 -17.66 -6.84 10.97
N GLU A 344 -17.64 -8.15 10.76
CA GLU A 344 -17.59 -9.12 11.85
C GLU A 344 -16.29 -8.98 12.64
N PRO A 345 -16.26 -9.30 13.94
CA PRO A 345 -15.06 -9.12 14.78
C PRO A 345 -13.81 -9.80 14.23
N GLU A 346 -13.94 -10.98 13.62
CA GLU A 346 -12.85 -11.71 12.99
C GLU A 346 -12.33 -11.04 11.71
N ASP A 347 -13.15 -10.22 11.06
CA ASP A 347 -12.82 -9.51 9.83
C ASP A 347 -12.34 -8.07 10.09
N TRP A 348 -12.00 -7.73 11.32
CA TRP A 348 -11.68 -6.35 11.78
C TRP A 348 -10.67 -5.59 10.90
N ILE A 349 -9.78 -6.31 10.22
CA ILE A 349 -8.75 -5.70 9.35
C ILE A 349 -9.31 -5.25 8.00
N TYR A 350 -10.45 -5.79 7.60
CA TYR A 350 -11.08 -5.48 6.33
C TYR A 350 -11.99 -4.26 6.42
N PHE A 351 -12.19 -3.63 5.29
CA PHE A 351 -13.16 -2.55 5.10
C PHE A 351 -14.36 -3.07 4.31
N ALA A 352 -15.53 -2.60 4.66
CA ALA A 352 -16.74 -2.77 3.89
C ALA A 352 -17.38 -1.40 3.65
N PHE A 353 -17.98 -1.22 2.47
CA PHE A 353 -18.52 0.08 2.09
C PHE A 353 -19.99 -0.06 1.64
N HIS A 354 -20.81 0.89 2.08
CA HIS A 354 -22.20 0.96 1.68
C HIS A 354 -22.31 1.35 0.19
N PRO A 355 -23.14 0.68 -0.64
CA PRO A 355 -23.24 0.96 -2.07
C PRO A 355 -23.58 2.41 -2.41
N ARG A 356 -24.42 3.09 -1.58
CA ARG A 356 -24.79 4.49 -1.75
C ARG A 356 -23.65 5.49 -1.53
N ALA A 357 -22.52 5.08 -0.97
CA ALA A 357 -21.32 5.92 -0.89
C ALA A 357 -20.67 6.15 -2.26
N GLY A 358 -21.06 5.37 -3.29
CA GLY A 358 -20.58 5.52 -4.65
C GLY A 358 -19.16 5.04 -4.88
N PHE A 359 -18.59 4.25 -3.98
CA PHE A 359 -17.25 3.71 -4.14
C PHE A 359 -17.23 2.59 -5.17
N LYS A 360 -16.23 2.64 -6.04
CA LYS A 360 -15.94 1.64 -7.07
C LYS A 360 -14.49 1.21 -6.97
N PHE A 361 -14.27 -0.06 -7.21
CA PHE A 361 -12.96 -0.69 -7.19
C PHE A 361 -12.60 -1.14 -8.60
N LYS A 362 -11.70 -0.37 -9.26
CA LYS A 362 -11.25 -0.64 -10.61
C LYS A 362 -10.05 -1.60 -10.56
N PRO A 363 -10.08 -2.74 -11.25
CA PRO A 363 -9.01 -3.72 -11.15
C PRO A 363 -7.70 -3.18 -11.73
N LEU A 364 -6.60 -3.52 -11.06
CA LEU A 364 -5.22 -3.38 -11.52
C LEU A 364 -4.57 -4.76 -11.62
N ASP A 365 -3.35 -4.81 -12.11
CA ASP A 365 -2.58 -6.05 -12.15
C ASP A 365 -2.33 -6.63 -10.75
N GLY A 366 -2.22 -7.95 -10.66
CA GLY A 366 -1.89 -8.66 -9.41
C GLY A 366 -3.00 -8.70 -8.36
N GLY A 367 -4.29 -8.70 -8.77
CA GLY A 367 -5.42 -8.88 -7.86
C GLY A 367 -5.73 -7.67 -6.96
N VAL A 368 -5.14 -6.53 -7.27
CA VAL A 368 -5.33 -5.28 -6.55
C VAL A 368 -6.29 -4.37 -7.31
N TYR A 369 -6.97 -3.54 -6.56
CA TYR A 369 -7.99 -2.64 -7.08
C TYR A 369 -7.71 -1.21 -6.63
N GLU A 370 -7.94 -0.29 -7.53
CA GLU A 370 -7.87 1.14 -7.29
C GLU A 370 -9.22 1.67 -6.82
N HIS A 371 -9.22 2.48 -5.77
CA HIS A 371 -10.42 3.01 -5.12
C HIS A 371 -10.86 4.33 -5.75
N TRP A 372 -12.08 4.35 -6.27
CA TRP A 372 -12.69 5.51 -6.92
C TRP A 372 -14.00 5.87 -6.24
N ALA A 373 -14.31 7.16 -6.17
CA ALA A 373 -15.65 7.67 -5.90
C ALA A 373 -16.33 8.02 -7.23
N VAL A 374 -17.53 7.50 -7.45
CA VAL A 374 -18.34 7.74 -8.64
C VAL A 374 -19.66 8.35 -8.23
N ARG A 375 -20.00 9.51 -8.80
CA ARG A 375 -21.19 10.25 -8.46
C ARG A 375 -22.45 9.55 -8.92
N ASN A 376 -23.39 9.41 -7.98
CA ASN A 376 -24.79 9.07 -8.24
C ASN A 376 -25.64 10.25 -7.79
N ASP A 377 -26.36 10.89 -8.70
CA ASP A 377 -27.09 12.14 -8.41
C ASP A 377 -28.25 11.94 -7.40
N GLU A 378 -28.78 10.72 -7.22
CA GLU A 378 -29.80 10.38 -6.20
C GLU A 378 -29.18 10.28 -4.81
N ASP A 379 -28.02 9.65 -4.67
CA ASP A 379 -27.34 9.40 -3.40
C ASP A 379 -26.45 10.58 -2.98
N MET A 380 -25.96 11.37 -3.95
CA MET A 380 -24.97 12.43 -3.72
C MET A 380 -25.39 13.41 -2.62
N PRO A 381 -26.62 13.92 -2.58
CA PRO A 381 -26.97 14.96 -1.61
C PRO A 381 -26.87 14.53 -0.14
N LEU A 382 -27.00 13.22 0.13
CA LEU A 382 -27.04 12.68 1.49
C LEU A 382 -25.88 11.76 1.83
N HIS A 383 -25.28 11.08 0.82
CA HIS A 383 -24.39 9.94 1.09
C HIS A 383 -23.04 10.02 0.41
N GLN A 384 -22.78 11.02 -0.45
CA GLN A 384 -21.52 11.12 -1.19
C GLN A 384 -20.81 12.45 -0.88
N GLY A 385 -20.23 12.56 0.30
CA GLY A 385 -19.63 13.81 0.82
C GLY A 385 -18.55 14.42 -0.06
N ILE A 386 -17.77 13.61 -0.74
CA ILE A 386 -16.67 14.08 -1.58
C ILE A 386 -17.15 15.05 -2.68
N PHE A 387 -18.36 14.87 -3.19
CA PHE A 387 -18.93 15.74 -4.23
C PHE A 387 -19.53 17.04 -3.67
N HIS A 388 -19.62 17.20 -2.34
CA HIS A 388 -19.84 18.50 -1.71
C HIS A 388 -18.55 19.33 -1.67
N THR A 389 -17.41 18.67 -1.61
CA THR A 389 -16.08 19.29 -1.68
C THR A 389 -15.69 19.60 -3.13
N PHE A 390 -15.95 18.67 -4.04
CA PHE A 390 -15.65 18.77 -5.49
C PHE A 390 -16.93 18.62 -6.32
N PRO A 391 -17.76 19.66 -6.38
CA PRO A 391 -19.11 19.56 -6.97
C PRO A 391 -19.12 19.35 -8.49
N ASP A 392 -18.05 19.74 -9.18
CA ASP A 392 -17.94 19.67 -10.64
C ASP A 392 -17.46 18.31 -11.13
N ASP A 393 -16.87 17.50 -10.24
CA ASP A 393 -16.33 16.19 -10.59
C ASP A 393 -17.44 15.13 -10.65
N ARG A 394 -17.31 14.18 -11.57
CA ARG A 394 -18.19 13.00 -11.70
C ARG A 394 -17.55 11.73 -11.19
N GLU A 395 -16.23 11.65 -11.29
CA GLU A 395 -15.41 10.55 -10.78
C GLU A 395 -14.14 11.12 -10.14
N ILE A 396 -13.75 10.57 -8.99
CA ILE A 396 -12.55 10.98 -8.27
C ILE A 396 -11.76 9.73 -7.92
N ASN A 397 -10.49 9.70 -8.34
CA ASN A 397 -9.55 8.67 -7.89
C ASN A 397 -9.05 9.01 -6.49
N LEU A 398 -9.37 8.16 -5.52
CA LEU A 398 -8.93 8.31 -4.13
C LEU A 398 -7.47 7.86 -3.94
N LYS A 399 -6.91 7.18 -4.96
CA LYS A 399 -5.53 6.70 -5.03
C LYS A 399 -5.18 5.63 -3.98
N ASP A 400 -6.16 5.16 -3.24
CA ASP A 400 -6.00 4.04 -2.32
C ASP A 400 -6.11 2.71 -3.07
N LEU A 401 -5.32 1.74 -2.64
CA LEU A 401 -5.25 0.40 -3.21
C LEU A 401 -5.85 -0.62 -2.24
N TYR A 402 -6.67 -1.50 -2.77
CA TYR A 402 -7.31 -2.55 -2.00
C TYR A 402 -7.17 -3.91 -2.68
N GLU A 403 -7.23 -4.96 -1.88
CA GLU A 403 -7.33 -6.34 -2.32
C GLU A 403 -8.65 -6.91 -1.81
N ARG A 404 -9.32 -7.70 -2.65
CA ARG A 404 -10.60 -8.30 -2.29
C ARG A 404 -10.39 -9.49 -1.36
N HIS A 405 -11.25 -9.64 -0.36
CA HIS A 405 -11.23 -10.82 0.50
C HIS A 405 -11.45 -12.09 -0.35
N PRO A 406 -10.71 -13.19 -0.09
CA PRO A 406 -10.78 -14.40 -0.93
C PRO A 406 -12.16 -15.02 -1.05
N THR A 407 -12.97 -14.99 0.01
CA THR A 407 -14.29 -15.66 0.07
C THR A 407 -15.47 -14.74 0.34
N LYS A 408 -15.22 -13.53 0.88
CA LYS A 408 -16.26 -12.54 1.21
C LYS A 408 -16.13 -11.35 0.26
N PRO A 409 -16.87 -11.30 -0.86
CA PRO A 409 -16.59 -10.38 -1.98
C PRO A 409 -16.86 -8.89 -1.69
N ASP A 410 -17.52 -8.57 -0.59
CA ASP A 410 -17.81 -7.22 -0.12
C ASP A 410 -16.77 -6.66 0.84
N LEU A 411 -15.76 -7.47 1.21
CA LEU A 411 -14.68 -7.07 2.11
C LEU A 411 -13.39 -6.75 1.34
N TRP A 412 -12.73 -5.69 1.77
CA TRP A 412 -11.58 -5.10 1.11
C TRP A 412 -10.43 -4.88 2.10
N LEU A 413 -9.25 -5.41 1.77
CA LEU A 413 -8.03 -5.22 2.55
C LEU A 413 -7.24 -4.05 1.97
N TYR A 414 -6.94 -3.04 2.78
CA TYR A 414 -6.12 -1.91 2.35
C TYR A 414 -4.67 -2.33 2.09
N ARG A 415 -4.14 -1.93 0.93
CA ARG A 415 -2.80 -2.29 0.45
C ARG A 415 -1.87 -1.08 0.22
N GLY A 416 -2.29 0.09 0.66
CA GLY A 416 -1.51 1.32 0.53
C GLY A 416 -2.07 2.26 -0.53
N ARG A 417 -1.26 3.22 -0.95
CA ARG A 417 -1.60 4.19 -2.00
C ARG A 417 -0.82 3.92 -3.27
N ILE A 418 -1.38 4.27 -4.39
CA ILE A 418 -0.69 4.16 -5.68
C ILE A 418 0.54 5.07 -5.74
N ASP A 419 0.49 6.21 -5.03
CA ASP A 419 1.60 7.18 -4.96
C ASP A 419 2.79 6.67 -4.12
N ASP A 420 2.59 5.64 -3.27
CA ASP A 420 3.62 5.04 -2.42
C ASP A 420 4.29 3.83 -3.08
N MET A 421 3.85 3.43 -4.27
CA MET A 421 4.42 2.31 -5.00
C MET A 421 5.82 2.66 -5.53
N LEU A 422 6.79 1.77 -5.29
CA LEU A 422 8.13 1.90 -5.84
C LEU A 422 8.19 1.23 -7.22
N VAL A 423 8.73 1.92 -8.20
CA VAL A 423 8.99 1.38 -9.54
C VAL A 423 10.49 1.21 -9.67
N MET A 424 10.94 -0.05 -9.64
CA MET A 424 12.35 -0.38 -9.76
C MET A 424 12.86 -0.17 -11.19
N SER A 425 14.17 -0.06 -11.38
CA SER A 425 14.77 0.09 -12.71
C SER A 425 14.50 -1.12 -13.62
N THR A 426 14.18 -2.27 -13.04
CA THR A 426 13.77 -3.50 -13.72
C THR A 426 12.33 -3.46 -14.24
N GLY A 427 11.55 -2.43 -13.87
CA GLY A 427 10.12 -2.32 -14.16
C GLY A 427 9.22 -2.98 -13.11
N GLU A 428 9.80 -3.70 -12.15
CA GLU A 428 9.07 -4.30 -11.04
C GLU A 428 8.44 -3.23 -10.15
N LYS A 429 7.24 -3.53 -9.64
CA LYS A 429 6.47 -2.64 -8.78
C LYS A 429 6.38 -3.21 -7.37
N ILE A 430 7.00 -2.53 -6.41
CA ILE A 430 7.05 -2.93 -5.00
C ILE A 430 6.06 -2.11 -4.20
N ARG A 431 5.31 -2.79 -3.32
CA ARG A 431 4.41 -2.16 -2.34
C ARG A 431 5.05 -2.21 -0.96
N PRO A 432 5.69 -1.13 -0.51
CA PRO A 432 6.54 -1.17 0.68
C PRO A 432 5.78 -1.32 2.00
N LEU A 433 4.52 -0.85 2.09
CA LEU A 433 3.80 -0.70 3.34
C LEU A 433 3.65 -1.99 4.16
N ALA A 434 3.40 -3.14 3.50
CA ALA A 434 3.26 -4.41 4.22
C ALA A 434 4.57 -4.85 4.87
N MET A 435 5.69 -4.66 4.16
CA MET A 435 7.02 -4.96 4.68
C MET A 435 7.42 -3.99 5.80
N GLU A 436 7.19 -2.70 5.57
CA GLU A 436 7.45 -1.65 6.58
C GLU A 436 6.65 -1.88 7.86
N ALA A 437 5.40 -2.33 7.77
CA ALA A 437 4.59 -2.66 8.94
C ALA A 437 5.22 -3.78 9.78
N VAL A 438 5.75 -4.83 9.15
CA VAL A 438 6.46 -5.91 9.83
C VAL A 438 7.75 -5.40 10.48
N ILE A 439 8.55 -4.63 9.75
CA ILE A 439 9.84 -4.10 10.24
C ILE A 439 9.63 -3.13 11.41
N ASN A 440 8.60 -2.28 11.34
CA ASN A 440 8.25 -1.32 12.39
C ASN A 440 7.81 -1.98 13.72
N THR A 441 7.57 -3.29 13.76
CA THR A 441 7.32 -4.01 15.03
C THR A 441 8.58 -4.16 15.87
N HIS A 442 9.76 -3.85 15.35
CA HIS A 442 11.00 -3.95 16.10
C HIS A 442 11.12 -2.82 17.14
N PRO A 443 11.38 -3.10 18.44
CA PRO A 443 11.29 -2.09 19.51
C PRO A 443 12.32 -0.96 19.39
N ALA A 444 13.44 -1.18 18.71
CA ALA A 444 14.46 -0.16 18.49
C ALA A 444 14.14 0.76 17.28
N ILE A 445 13.10 0.50 16.52
CA ILE A 445 12.73 1.27 15.33
C ILE A 445 11.61 2.24 15.68
N SER A 446 11.85 3.53 15.46
CA SER A 446 10.83 4.57 15.53
C SER A 446 9.98 4.62 14.26
N ALA A 447 10.62 4.43 13.12
CA ALA A 447 9.98 4.32 11.81
C ALA A 447 10.97 3.75 10.78
N CYS A 448 10.45 3.17 9.71
CA CYS A 448 11.28 2.81 8.56
C CYS A 448 10.58 3.15 7.25
N LEU A 449 11.37 3.33 6.19
CA LEU A 449 10.91 3.52 4.81
C LEU A 449 11.71 2.62 3.88
N ILE A 450 11.00 1.91 3.01
CA ILE A 450 11.62 1.21 1.89
C ILE A 450 11.69 2.20 0.72
N VAL A 451 12.86 2.30 0.12
CA VAL A 451 13.20 3.23 -0.97
C VAL A 451 13.79 2.44 -2.14
N GLY A 452 13.99 3.07 -3.30
CA GLY A 452 14.64 2.40 -4.42
C GLY A 452 14.00 2.63 -5.79
N THR A 453 13.06 3.59 -5.92
CA THR A 453 12.51 3.94 -7.23
C THR A 453 13.62 4.32 -8.20
N GLY A 454 13.65 3.65 -9.36
CA GLY A 454 14.69 3.84 -10.37
C GLY A 454 16.00 3.08 -10.11
N HIS A 455 16.16 2.42 -8.96
CA HIS A 455 17.30 1.55 -8.64
C HIS A 455 16.98 0.08 -8.89
N ALA A 456 18.02 -0.75 -8.97
CA ALA A 456 17.86 -2.19 -9.23
C ALA A 456 17.36 -2.96 -8.01
N MET A 457 17.69 -2.49 -6.81
CA MET A 457 17.35 -3.13 -5.54
C MET A 457 16.65 -2.15 -4.61
N PRO A 458 15.65 -2.61 -3.82
CA PRO A 458 15.08 -1.81 -2.76
C PRO A 458 16.03 -1.71 -1.58
N ALA A 459 15.97 -0.60 -0.88
CA ALA A 459 16.74 -0.33 0.31
C ALA A 459 15.84 0.09 1.46
N LEU A 460 16.31 -0.08 2.70
CA LEU A 460 15.61 0.25 3.93
C LEU A 460 16.29 1.41 4.64
N VAL A 461 15.58 2.49 4.83
CA VAL A 461 16.01 3.59 5.71
C VAL A 461 15.33 3.44 7.05
N VAL A 462 16.11 3.35 8.12
CA VAL A 462 15.62 3.12 9.49
C VAL A 462 15.84 4.34 10.35
N GLU A 463 14.79 4.88 10.94
CA GLU A 463 14.86 5.85 12.03
C GLU A 463 14.79 5.09 13.35
N LEU A 464 15.81 5.20 14.17
CA LEU A 464 15.88 4.53 15.47
C LEU A 464 15.12 5.31 16.55
N ALA A 465 14.54 4.59 17.52
CA ALA A 465 13.90 5.17 18.69
C ALA A 465 14.91 5.79 19.69
N ALA A 466 16.16 5.34 19.64
CA ALA A 466 17.27 5.86 20.43
C ALA A 466 18.54 5.97 19.56
N PRO A 467 19.51 6.80 19.92
CA PRO A 467 20.78 6.90 19.20
C PRO A 467 21.48 5.53 19.06
N LEU A 468 22.24 5.36 17.99
CA LEU A 468 23.06 4.16 17.77
C LEU A 468 23.96 3.89 18.97
N PRO A 469 24.08 2.63 19.43
CA PRO A 469 24.98 2.28 20.50
C PRO A 469 26.43 2.70 20.20
N PRO A 470 27.21 3.10 21.21
CA PRO A 470 28.60 3.59 21.00
C PRO A 470 29.57 2.49 20.58
N SER A 471 29.36 1.23 21.00
CA SER A 471 30.26 0.13 20.70
C SER A 471 29.90 -0.55 19.37
N ASN A 472 30.91 -1.00 18.63
CA ASN A 472 30.71 -1.73 17.36
C ASN A 472 29.98 -3.06 17.56
N ALA A 473 30.24 -3.76 18.69
CA ALA A 473 29.59 -5.02 18.99
C ALA A 473 28.08 -4.86 19.22
N GLU A 474 27.68 -3.83 19.99
CA GLU A 474 26.26 -3.52 20.23
C GLU A 474 25.56 -3.04 18.96
N ARG A 475 26.25 -2.24 18.12
CA ARG A 475 25.72 -1.85 16.80
C ARG A 475 25.47 -3.05 15.92
N GLN A 476 26.42 -3.99 15.90
CA GLN A 476 26.29 -5.22 15.13
C GLN A 476 25.11 -6.06 15.62
N ALA A 477 24.96 -6.22 16.94
CA ALA A 477 23.85 -6.95 17.56
C ALA A 477 22.49 -6.28 17.24
N LEU A 478 22.43 -4.94 17.24
CA LEU A 478 21.25 -4.20 16.84
C LEU A 478 20.89 -4.44 15.36
N VAL A 479 21.88 -4.36 14.46
CA VAL A 479 21.67 -4.63 13.04
C VAL A 479 21.21 -6.07 12.83
N ASP A 480 21.78 -7.04 13.52
CA ASP A 480 21.39 -8.46 13.42
C ASP A 480 19.95 -8.69 13.91
N SER A 481 19.53 -7.99 14.97
CA SER A 481 18.15 -8.06 15.46
C SER A 481 17.14 -7.41 14.48
N ILE A 482 17.51 -6.32 13.84
CA ILE A 482 16.69 -5.68 12.79
C ILE A 482 16.62 -6.57 11.55
N LEU A 483 17.72 -7.19 11.16
CA LEU A 483 17.78 -8.15 10.05
C LEU A 483 16.81 -9.31 10.20
N GLN A 484 16.58 -9.79 11.42
CA GLN A 484 15.57 -10.81 11.65
C GLN A 484 14.17 -10.33 11.24
N LYS A 485 13.81 -9.07 11.54
CA LYS A 485 12.53 -8.48 11.10
C LYS A 485 12.48 -8.21 9.61
N VAL A 486 13.60 -7.84 9.02
CA VAL A 486 13.71 -7.71 7.55
C VAL A 486 13.52 -9.08 6.89
N HIS A 487 14.05 -10.16 7.48
CA HIS A 487 13.82 -11.52 6.98
C HIS A 487 12.33 -11.91 7.05
N ASP A 488 11.67 -11.61 8.19
CA ASP A 488 10.22 -11.81 8.33
C ASP A 488 9.45 -11.05 7.23
N ALA A 489 9.83 -9.79 6.97
CA ALA A 489 9.22 -8.95 5.94
C ALA A 489 9.49 -9.49 4.52
N ASN A 490 10.71 -9.97 4.24
CA ASN A 490 11.05 -10.57 2.96
C ASN A 490 10.24 -11.84 2.68
N SER A 491 9.86 -12.60 3.72
CA SER A 491 9.09 -13.84 3.57
C SER A 491 7.66 -13.62 3.04
N ILE A 492 7.08 -12.43 3.27
CA ILE A 492 5.74 -12.05 2.81
C ILE A 492 5.74 -11.25 1.51
N ALA A 493 6.92 -10.95 0.98
CA ALA A 493 7.11 -10.10 -0.21
C ALA A 493 7.52 -10.93 -1.43
N PRO A 494 7.31 -10.41 -2.66
CA PRO A 494 7.93 -10.96 -3.84
C PRO A 494 9.46 -10.97 -3.71
N LYS A 495 10.14 -11.94 -4.33
CA LYS A 495 11.61 -12.06 -4.26
C LYS A 495 12.34 -10.79 -4.71
N GLU A 496 11.76 -10.09 -5.67
CA GLU A 496 12.28 -8.85 -6.25
C GLU A 496 12.22 -7.66 -5.26
N ALA A 497 11.40 -7.79 -4.23
CA ALA A 497 11.27 -6.80 -3.16
C ALA A 497 12.18 -7.09 -1.95
N ALA A 498 12.96 -8.18 -1.99
CA ALA A 498 13.80 -8.58 -0.86
C ALA A 498 14.86 -7.52 -0.54
N ILE A 499 14.96 -7.18 0.74
CA ILE A 499 15.94 -6.24 1.26
C ILE A 499 17.08 -7.05 1.87
N PHE A 500 18.30 -6.69 1.51
CA PHE A 500 19.52 -7.33 1.99
C PHE A 500 20.25 -6.43 2.99
N ARG A 501 21.17 -7.03 3.75
CA ARG A 501 21.90 -6.34 4.83
C ARG A 501 22.59 -5.05 4.38
N GLU A 502 23.21 -5.07 3.22
CA GLU A 502 23.96 -3.97 2.64
C GLU A 502 23.06 -2.78 2.27
N TYR A 503 21.77 -3.06 2.08
CA TYR A 503 20.74 -2.08 1.73
C TYR A 503 19.95 -1.59 2.95
N ILE A 504 20.53 -1.66 4.16
CA ILE A 504 19.96 -1.10 5.39
C ILE A 504 20.77 0.11 5.83
N TRP A 505 20.12 1.25 5.88
CA TRP A 505 20.72 2.51 6.26
C TRP A 505 19.98 3.14 7.44
N PHE A 506 20.71 3.86 8.29
CA PHE A 506 20.14 4.51 9.46
C PHE A 506 20.01 6.02 9.25
N ALA A 507 18.83 6.56 9.55
CA ALA A 507 18.58 7.99 9.53
C ALA A 507 19.44 8.71 10.58
N LYS A 508 19.82 9.95 10.28
CA LYS A 508 20.61 10.78 11.19
C LYS A 508 19.71 11.29 12.33
N PRO A 509 20.14 11.24 13.60
CA PRO A 509 19.33 11.71 14.73
C PRO A 509 18.94 13.20 14.62
N GLU A 510 19.80 14.02 14.03
CA GLU A 510 19.58 15.45 13.79
C GLU A 510 18.65 15.75 12.61
N LYS A 511 18.28 14.73 11.84
CA LYS A 511 17.45 14.80 10.63
C LYS A 511 16.31 13.79 10.69
N PRO A 512 15.35 13.94 11.64
CA PRO A 512 14.26 12.97 11.81
C PRO A 512 13.32 12.93 10.61
N PHE A 513 12.60 11.84 10.45
CA PHE A 513 11.60 11.70 9.40
C PHE A 513 10.49 12.75 9.52
N ALA A 514 10.06 13.28 8.39
CA ALA A 514 8.90 14.18 8.35
C ALA A 514 7.62 13.42 8.75
N ARG A 515 6.83 14.01 9.66
CA ARG A 515 5.65 13.36 10.22
C ARG A 515 4.39 14.19 10.05
N THR A 516 3.25 13.50 9.96
CA THR A 516 1.94 14.12 10.04
C THR A 516 1.59 14.47 11.48
N ASP A 517 0.47 15.17 11.67
CA ASP A 517 -0.08 15.47 13.01
C ASP A 517 -0.45 14.21 13.80
N LYS A 518 -0.72 13.10 13.10
CA LYS A 518 -0.97 11.76 13.66
C LYS A 518 0.30 10.99 13.99
N ASN A 519 1.46 11.61 13.89
CA ASN A 519 2.79 10.98 14.04
C ASN A 519 3.14 9.92 12.97
N THR A 520 2.34 9.75 11.91
CA THR A 520 2.69 8.88 10.79
C THR A 520 3.72 9.55 9.89
N VAL A 521 4.62 8.77 9.31
CA VAL A 521 5.67 9.29 8.42
C VAL A 521 5.06 9.82 7.13
N LYS A 522 5.46 11.03 6.75
CA LYS A 522 5.18 11.61 5.44
C LYS A 522 6.23 11.11 4.45
N ARG A 523 5.93 9.99 3.79
CA ARG A 523 6.88 9.32 2.88
C ARG A 523 7.52 10.28 1.89
N ARG A 524 6.73 11.02 1.12
CA ARG A 524 7.25 11.93 0.08
C ARG A 524 8.16 13.02 0.63
N GLU A 525 7.76 13.67 1.72
CA GLU A 525 8.54 14.74 2.33
C GLU A 525 9.85 14.18 2.93
N THR A 526 9.79 12.98 3.52
CA THR A 526 10.97 12.29 4.04
C THR A 526 11.92 11.88 2.90
N LEU A 527 11.40 11.39 1.77
CA LEU A 527 12.23 11.05 0.60
C LEU A 527 12.92 12.28 0.01
N ILE A 528 12.23 13.42 -0.08
CA ILE A 528 12.82 14.68 -0.52
C ILE A 528 13.90 15.12 0.49
N LEU A 529 13.59 15.01 1.79
CA LEU A 529 14.53 15.37 2.86
C LEU A 529 15.83 14.56 2.76
N TYR A 530 15.77 13.29 2.42
CA TYR A 530 16.91 12.37 2.35
C TYR A 530 17.40 12.10 0.92
N GLU A 531 16.97 12.86 -0.08
CA GLU A 531 17.26 12.59 -1.50
C GLU A 531 18.75 12.49 -1.81
N GLU A 532 19.54 13.42 -1.27
CA GLU A 532 21.00 13.44 -1.49
C GLU A 532 21.68 12.25 -0.81
N GLU A 533 21.33 11.98 0.46
CA GLU A 533 21.90 10.87 1.21
C GLU A 533 21.53 9.51 0.59
N ILE A 534 20.28 9.32 0.15
CA ILE A 534 19.86 8.09 -0.52
C ILE A 534 20.66 7.90 -1.80
N ARG A 535 20.84 8.94 -2.60
CA ARG A 535 21.65 8.91 -3.83
C ARG A 535 23.11 8.56 -3.54
N ASP A 536 23.70 9.21 -2.55
CA ASP A 536 25.10 8.96 -2.17
C ASP A 536 25.28 7.55 -1.62
N TRP A 537 24.33 7.06 -0.84
CA TRP A 537 24.37 5.72 -0.28
C TRP A 537 24.25 4.63 -1.35
N TYR A 538 23.34 4.76 -2.31
CA TYR A 538 23.30 3.84 -3.47
C TYR A 538 24.60 3.90 -4.27
N ARG A 539 25.19 5.10 -4.47
CA ARG A 539 26.49 5.28 -5.13
C ARG A 539 27.59 4.55 -4.38
N HIS A 540 27.67 4.67 -3.06
CA HIS A 540 28.66 3.97 -2.25
C HIS A 540 28.53 2.43 -2.35
N ILE A 541 27.31 1.91 -2.30
CA ILE A 541 27.09 0.46 -2.49
C ILE A 541 27.53 0.04 -3.89
N GLU A 542 27.26 0.84 -4.90
CA GLU A 542 27.69 0.58 -6.26
C GLU A 542 29.21 0.69 -6.42
N GLU A 543 29.86 1.54 -5.66
CA GLU A 543 31.31 1.75 -5.65
C GLU A 543 32.05 0.76 -4.71
N ASP A 544 31.50 0.49 -3.51
CA ASP A 544 32.10 -0.41 -2.48
C ASP A 544 31.78 -1.90 -2.70
N GLY A 545 30.93 -2.25 -3.65
CA GLY A 545 30.52 -3.64 -3.97
C GLY A 545 31.64 -4.53 -4.50
N SER A 546 32.84 -4.37 -4.00
CA SER A 546 34.02 -5.11 -4.43
C SER A 546 34.22 -6.37 -3.61
N ALA A 547 33.84 -7.50 -4.17
CA ALA A 547 34.59 -8.72 -3.85
C ALA A 547 36.04 -8.45 -4.28
N ALA A 548 36.97 -8.46 -3.33
CA ALA A 548 38.40 -8.19 -3.57
C ALA A 548 39.04 -9.38 -4.32
N VAL A 549 38.67 -9.54 -5.59
CA VAL A 549 39.30 -10.50 -6.49
C VAL A 549 40.16 -9.72 -7.50
N ASP A 550 41.46 -9.94 -7.43
CA ASP A 550 42.37 -9.38 -8.43
C ASP A 550 42.25 -10.17 -9.73
N ILE A 551 41.92 -9.51 -10.85
CA ILE A 551 41.79 -10.12 -12.17
C ILE A 551 42.90 -9.57 -13.06
N ASP A 552 43.76 -10.48 -13.56
CA ASP A 552 44.75 -10.16 -14.58
C ASP A 552 44.04 -9.96 -15.92
N LEU A 553 44.09 -8.73 -16.44
CA LEU A 553 43.39 -8.29 -17.64
C LEU A 553 44.17 -8.52 -18.95
N THR A 554 45.32 -9.20 -18.91
CA THR A 554 46.24 -9.33 -20.02
C THR A 554 45.74 -10.29 -21.10
N SER A 555 44.92 -11.29 -20.79
CA SER A 555 44.38 -12.25 -21.75
C SER A 555 42.98 -12.73 -21.38
N VAL A 556 42.28 -13.29 -22.38
CA VAL A 556 40.95 -13.89 -22.15
C VAL A 556 41.00 -15.00 -21.09
N ASP A 557 42.04 -15.82 -21.12
CA ASP A 557 42.21 -16.97 -20.19
C ASP A 557 42.42 -16.49 -18.76
N THR A 558 43.25 -15.46 -18.54
CA THR A 558 43.47 -14.90 -17.19
C THR A 558 42.22 -14.18 -16.66
N ILE A 559 41.50 -13.50 -17.53
CA ILE A 559 40.20 -12.88 -17.22
C ILE A 559 39.18 -13.97 -16.84
N ALA A 560 39.12 -15.08 -17.63
CA ALA A 560 38.17 -16.17 -17.32
C ALA A 560 38.44 -16.82 -15.97
N GLN A 561 39.74 -17.06 -15.64
CA GLN A 561 40.13 -17.53 -14.31
C GLN A 561 39.72 -16.54 -13.22
N GLY A 562 39.89 -15.24 -13.46
CA GLY A 562 39.51 -14.18 -12.54
C GLY A 562 37.98 -14.11 -12.32
N ILE A 563 37.20 -14.20 -13.39
CA ILE A 563 35.74 -14.25 -13.35
C ILE A 563 35.28 -15.50 -12.58
N HIS A 564 35.88 -16.67 -12.82
CA HIS A 564 35.52 -17.87 -12.06
C HIS A 564 35.76 -17.69 -10.56
N ARG A 565 36.90 -17.12 -10.15
CA ARG A 565 37.15 -16.78 -8.75
C ARG A 565 36.13 -15.75 -8.21
N LEU A 566 35.73 -14.78 -9.02
CA LEU A 566 34.71 -13.80 -8.67
C LEU A 566 33.37 -14.48 -8.42
N LEU A 567 32.91 -15.38 -9.31
CA LEU A 567 31.67 -16.13 -9.12
C LEU A 567 31.67 -16.95 -7.81
N ILE A 568 32.82 -17.54 -7.46
CA ILE A 568 32.98 -18.26 -6.19
C ILE A 568 32.90 -17.27 -5.00
N SER A 569 33.57 -16.13 -5.09
CA SER A 569 33.61 -15.14 -4.01
C SER A 569 32.25 -14.50 -3.73
N VAL A 570 31.43 -14.28 -4.78
CA VAL A 570 30.06 -13.77 -4.65
C VAL A 570 29.03 -14.88 -4.38
N GLN A 571 29.50 -16.10 -4.11
CA GLN A 571 28.69 -17.25 -3.70
C GLN A 571 27.62 -17.68 -4.74
N VAL A 572 27.95 -17.64 -6.02
CA VAL A 572 27.09 -18.22 -7.05
C VAL A 572 26.89 -19.71 -6.77
N PRO A 573 25.65 -20.22 -6.72
CA PRO A 573 25.39 -21.63 -6.47
C PRO A 573 26.14 -22.55 -7.43
N GLY A 574 26.87 -23.52 -6.92
CA GLY A 574 27.63 -24.47 -7.74
C GLY A 574 28.84 -23.89 -8.48
N ALA A 575 29.25 -22.65 -8.22
CA ALA A 575 30.34 -21.96 -8.93
C ALA A 575 31.66 -22.76 -9.00
N GLN A 576 32.01 -23.52 -7.97
CA GLN A 576 33.23 -24.33 -7.96
C GLN A 576 33.26 -25.43 -9.03
N GLY A 577 32.09 -25.93 -9.46
CA GLY A 577 31.94 -26.99 -10.47
C GLY A 577 31.63 -26.48 -11.88
N LEU A 578 31.45 -25.18 -12.07
CA LEU A 578 31.13 -24.62 -13.38
C LEU A 578 32.28 -24.75 -14.35
N GLN A 579 31.98 -25.32 -15.51
CA GLN A 579 32.89 -25.25 -16.66
C GLN A 579 32.80 -23.87 -17.34
N TRP A 580 33.79 -23.48 -18.08
CA TRP A 580 33.89 -22.15 -18.66
C TRP A 580 32.75 -21.80 -19.65
N ASP A 581 32.19 -22.82 -20.30
CA ASP A 581 31.06 -22.68 -21.21
C ASP A 581 29.70 -22.85 -20.57
N ASP A 582 29.66 -23.29 -19.29
CA ASP A 582 28.41 -23.48 -18.57
C ASP A 582 27.69 -22.13 -18.35
N ASN A 583 26.38 -22.15 -18.55
CA ASN A 583 25.54 -21.00 -18.32
C ASN A 583 25.30 -20.79 -16.82
N PHE A 584 25.99 -19.81 -16.21
CA PHE A 584 25.89 -19.53 -14.79
C PHE A 584 24.53 -18.93 -14.38
N LEU A 585 23.74 -18.40 -15.32
CA LEU A 585 22.37 -17.97 -15.04
C LEU A 585 21.48 -19.17 -14.69
N LEU A 586 21.71 -20.30 -15.36
CA LEU A 586 21.01 -21.56 -15.05
C LEU A 586 21.49 -22.18 -13.72
N ALA A 587 22.70 -21.87 -13.27
CA ALA A 587 23.23 -22.27 -11.99
C ALA A 587 22.64 -21.45 -10.82
N GLY A 588 21.90 -20.35 -11.11
CA GLY A 588 21.20 -19.58 -10.09
C GLY A 588 21.67 -18.13 -9.93
N VAL A 589 22.40 -17.59 -10.91
CA VAL A 589 22.68 -16.13 -10.94
C VAL A 589 21.38 -15.39 -11.24
N ASP A 590 20.85 -14.74 -10.22
CA ASP A 590 19.70 -13.84 -10.29
C ASP A 590 20.14 -12.39 -10.56
N SER A 591 19.19 -11.45 -10.51
CA SER A 591 19.46 -10.03 -10.77
C SER A 591 20.41 -9.39 -9.76
N LEU A 592 20.41 -9.87 -8.51
CA LEU A 592 21.32 -9.37 -7.48
C LEU A 592 22.76 -9.82 -7.76
N LEU A 593 22.95 -11.12 -7.97
CA LEU A 593 24.27 -11.66 -8.29
C LEU A 593 24.83 -11.07 -9.60
N ALA A 594 23.97 -10.89 -10.61
CA ALA A 594 24.37 -10.21 -11.84
C ALA A 594 24.79 -8.76 -11.62
N ALA A 595 24.08 -8.02 -10.75
CA ALA A 595 24.47 -6.65 -10.36
C ALA A 595 25.80 -6.64 -9.60
N THR A 596 25.98 -7.56 -8.66
CA THR A 596 27.21 -7.72 -7.87
C THR A 596 28.40 -8.02 -8.77
N ILE A 597 28.24 -8.94 -9.73
CA ILE A 597 29.27 -9.29 -10.70
C ILE A 597 29.63 -8.05 -11.55
N ALA A 598 28.62 -7.33 -12.06
CA ALA A 598 28.84 -6.13 -12.86
C ALA A 598 29.57 -5.03 -12.08
N ASN A 599 29.22 -4.84 -10.80
CA ASN A 599 29.86 -3.86 -9.92
C ASN A 599 31.32 -4.25 -9.64
N SER A 600 31.57 -5.54 -9.34
CA SER A 600 32.93 -6.03 -9.12
C SER A 600 33.81 -5.85 -10.35
N LEU A 601 33.30 -6.12 -11.55
CA LEU A 601 34.04 -5.92 -12.80
C LEU A 601 34.32 -4.42 -13.05
N ARG A 602 33.37 -3.52 -12.76
CA ARG A 602 33.57 -2.06 -12.81
C ARG A 602 34.65 -1.60 -11.86
N PHE A 603 34.66 -2.13 -10.63
CA PHE A 603 35.67 -1.79 -9.62
C PHE A 603 37.07 -2.26 -10.05
N ILE A 604 37.19 -3.50 -10.55
CA ILE A 604 38.46 -4.05 -11.06
C ILE A 604 38.99 -3.18 -12.20
N LEU A 605 38.10 -2.78 -13.12
CA LEU A 605 38.46 -1.88 -14.21
C LEU A 605 38.90 -0.50 -13.70
N ALA A 606 38.23 0.03 -12.69
CA ALA A 606 38.55 1.33 -12.10
C ALA A 606 39.94 1.37 -11.45
N ASN A 607 40.37 0.25 -10.89
CA ASN A 607 41.64 0.14 -10.15
C ASN A 607 42.79 -0.42 -11.00
N SER A 608 42.51 -0.82 -12.25
CA SER A 608 43.54 -1.27 -13.19
C SER A 608 44.31 -0.07 -13.81
N LYS A 609 45.60 -0.24 -14.00
CA LYS A 609 46.46 0.81 -14.58
C LYS A 609 46.12 1.11 -16.04
N ASP A 610 45.49 0.16 -16.72
CA ASP A 610 45.10 0.22 -18.14
C ASP A 610 43.60 0.48 -18.34
N GLY A 611 42.83 0.74 -17.25
CA GLY A 611 41.40 0.93 -17.30
C GLY A 611 40.98 2.29 -17.87
N ASN A 612 40.31 2.28 -19.02
CA ASN A 612 39.73 3.48 -19.61
C ASN A 612 38.45 3.84 -18.82
N GLN A 613 38.41 5.06 -18.27
CA GLN A 613 37.24 5.55 -17.50
C GLN A 613 35.93 5.59 -18.32
N ASP A 614 36.04 5.69 -19.64
CA ASP A 614 34.90 5.79 -20.55
C ASP A 614 34.13 4.45 -20.71
N THR A 615 34.72 3.30 -20.32
CA THR A 615 34.08 1.97 -20.43
C THR A 615 33.18 1.63 -19.22
N ARG A 616 33.32 2.34 -18.10
CA ARG A 616 32.55 2.08 -16.85
C ARG A 616 31.04 2.05 -17.04
N PRO A 617 30.39 2.99 -17.76
CA PRO A 617 28.94 3.00 -17.92
C PRO A 617 28.40 1.82 -18.71
N SER A 618 29.22 1.09 -19.47
CA SER A 618 28.81 0.01 -20.34
C SER A 618 28.75 -1.36 -19.67
N LEU A 619 29.37 -1.54 -18.50
CA LEU A 619 29.33 -2.78 -17.71
C LEU A 619 28.08 -2.81 -16.83
N THR A 620 26.93 -3.00 -17.46
CA THR A 620 25.62 -3.06 -16.78
C THR A 620 25.25 -4.51 -16.41
N THR A 621 24.22 -4.67 -15.63
CA THR A 621 23.60 -5.99 -15.36
C THR A 621 23.25 -6.71 -16.68
N ARG A 622 22.80 -5.93 -17.70
CA ARG A 622 22.50 -6.45 -19.03
C ARG A 622 23.75 -7.03 -19.73
N PHE A 623 24.93 -6.45 -19.47
CA PHE A 623 26.19 -7.00 -19.99
C PHE A 623 26.46 -8.40 -19.44
N ILE A 624 26.15 -8.66 -18.17
CA ILE A 624 26.28 -9.99 -17.54
C ILE A 624 25.28 -10.98 -18.16
N TYR A 625 24.02 -10.56 -18.31
CA TYR A 625 22.97 -11.41 -18.91
C TYR A 625 23.25 -11.77 -20.37
N ASN A 626 23.82 -10.85 -21.13
CA ASN A 626 24.16 -11.09 -22.53
C ASN A 626 25.41 -12.01 -22.70
N ASN A 627 26.16 -12.23 -21.61
CA ASN A 627 27.38 -13.06 -21.64
C ASN A 627 27.30 -14.12 -20.52
N PRO A 628 26.39 -15.09 -20.60
CA PRO A 628 25.97 -15.93 -19.50
C PRO A 628 26.91 -17.08 -19.13
N SER A 629 28.10 -17.13 -19.68
CA SER A 629 29.16 -18.11 -19.31
C SER A 629 30.46 -17.40 -18.98
N ILE A 630 31.34 -18.09 -18.24
CA ILE A 630 32.63 -17.54 -17.82
C ILE A 630 33.43 -17.13 -19.05
N LEU A 631 33.48 -17.98 -20.09
CA LEU A 631 34.22 -17.72 -21.30
C LEU A 631 33.62 -16.56 -22.11
N LYS A 632 32.30 -16.56 -22.33
CA LYS A 632 31.62 -15.46 -23.05
C LYS A 632 31.85 -14.14 -22.35
N LEU A 633 31.68 -14.10 -20.99
CA LEU A 633 31.87 -12.90 -20.21
C LEU A 633 33.33 -12.41 -20.28
N ALA A 634 34.31 -13.33 -20.23
CA ALA A 634 35.72 -13.00 -20.36
C ALA A 634 36.07 -12.41 -21.73
N VAL A 635 35.58 -13.03 -22.81
CA VAL A 635 35.78 -12.55 -24.16
C VAL A 635 35.14 -11.16 -24.35
N ALA A 636 33.89 -11.01 -23.94
CA ALA A 636 33.17 -9.73 -24.06
C ALA A 636 33.84 -8.63 -23.22
N PHE A 637 34.32 -8.97 -22.02
CA PHE A 637 35.02 -8.04 -21.15
C PHE A 637 36.40 -7.64 -21.76
N HIS A 638 37.14 -8.60 -22.26
CA HIS A 638 38.43 -8.35 -22.97
C HIS A 638 38.26 -7.48 -24.21
N ASN A 639 37.25 -7.76 -25.07
CA ASN A 639 36.97 -6.96 -26.25
C ASN A 639 36.62 -5.51 -25.86
N ARG A 640 35.87 -5.33 -24.79
CA ARG A 640 35.51 -4.01 -24.28
C ARG A 640 36.70 -3.21 -23.75
N LEU A 641 37.75 -3.89 -23.28
CA LEU A 641 39.01 -3.25 -22.87
C LEU A 641 39.79 -2.77 -24.12
N GLN A 642 39.66 -3.47 -25.26
CA GLN A 642 40.37 -3.13 -26.48
C GLN A 642 39.68 -2.04 -27.32
N ASP A 643 38.33 -2.07 -27.40
CA ASP A 643 37.53 -1.09 -28.12
C ASP A 643 36.32 -0.61 -27.30
N PRO A 644 36.44 0.55 -26.65
CA PRO A 644 35.35 1.15 -25.83
C PRO A 644 34.14 1.60 -26.66
N THR A 645 34.27 1.75 -27.99
CA THR A 645 33.27 2.38 -28.86
C THR A 645 32.41 1.39 -29.63
N GLU A 646 32.56 0.08 -29.39
CA GLU A 646 31.77 -0.95 -30.07
C GLU A 646 30.28 -0.74 -29.82
N SER A 647 29.57 -0.30 -30.87
CA SER A 647 28.21 0.24 -30.77
C SER A 647 27.13 -0.85 -30.68
N LEU A 648 25.99 -0.51 -30.08
CA LEU A 648 24.77 -1.33 -29.95
C LEU A 648 24.20 -1.87 -31.29
N SER A 649 24.73 -1.44 -32.46
CA SER A 649 24.26 -1.90 -33.77
C SER A 649 24.72 -3.34 -34.09
N HIS A 650 25.96 -3.72 -33.72
CA HIS A 650 26.45 -5.09 -33.94
C HIS A 650 25.76 -6.13 -33.04
N ALA A 651 25.26 -5.72 -31.89
CA ALA A 651 24.51 -6.61 -30.95
C ALA A 651 23.19 -7.12 -31.55
N LYS A 652 22.45 -6.28 -32.29
CA LYS A 652 21.19 -6.68 -32.92
C LYS A 652 21.36 -7.66 -34.09
N ASP A 653 22.42 -7.48 -34.88
CA ASP A 653 22.71 -8.38 -36.00
C ASP A 653 23.15 -9.75 -35.49
N SER A 654 23.96 -9.80 -34.43
CA SER A 654 24.34 -11.03 -33.73
C SER A 654 23.14 -11.75 -33.09
N GLU A 655 22.20 -11.02 -32.48
CA GLU A 655 20.99 -11.59 -31.89
C GLU A 655 20.08 -12.21 -32.96
N ASN A 656 19.88 -11.54 -34.08
CA ASN A 656 19.11 -12.07 -35.21
C ASN A 656 19.77 -13.34 -35.78
N GLN A 657 21.09 -13.37 -35.88
CA GLN A 657 21.83 -14.55 -36.35
C GLN A 657 21.64 -15.74 -35.40
N GLN A 658 21.73 -15.54 -34.08
CA GLN A 658 21.49 -16.58 -33.08
C GLN A 658 20.04 -17.11 -33.13
N VAL A 659 19.04 -16.25 -33.35
CA VAL A 659 17.65 -16.68 -33.57
C VAL A 659 17.54 -17.58 -34.77
N GLN A 660 18.19 -17.24 -35.89
CA GLN A 660 18.18 -18.05 -37.12
C GLN A 660 18.90 -19.39 -36.94
N GLU A 661 19.99 -19.42 -36.20
CA GLU A 661 20.72 -20.64 -35.87
C GLU A 661 19.87 -21.60 -35.05
N LEU A 662 19.20 -21.09 -33.96
CA LEU A 662 18.29 -21.88 -33.12
C LEU A 662 17.08 -22.38 -33.91
N LEU A 663 16.47 -21.53 -34.76
CA LEU A 663 15.38 -21.95 -35.63
C LEU A 663 15.84 -23.07 -36.59
N SER A 664 16.99 -22.90 -37.23
CA SER A 664 17.53 -23.90 -38.13
C SER A 664 17.82 -25.22 -37.40
N LYS A 665 18.33 -25.17 -36.16
CA LYS A 665 18.64 -26.34 -35.34
C LYS A 665 17.38 -27.13 -34.94
N TYR A 666 16.34 -26.44 -34.46
CA TYR A 666 15.16 -27.08 -33.91
C TYR A 666 13.98 -27.24 -34.86
N ALA A 667 14.01 -26.65 -36.05
CA ALA A 667 13.00 -26.86 -37.08
C ALA A 667 13.27 -28.08 -37.97
N VAL A 668 14.46 -28.68 -37.93
CA VAL A 668 14.83 -29.85 -38.77
C VAL A 668 13.84 -31.00 -38.51
N GLY A 669 13.26 -31.54 -39.59
CA GLY A 669 12.37 -32.71 -39.56
C GLY A 669 10.96 -32.42 -39.00
N LEU A 670 10.61 -31.16 -38.80
CA LEU A 670 9.21 -30.82 -38.61
C LEU A 670 8.44 -31.03 -39.93
N PRO A 671 7.19 -31.58 -39.85
CA PRO A 671 6.38 -31.74 -41.05
C PRO A 671 6.11 -30.39 -41.71
N GLU A 672 6.37 -30.27 -42.99
CA GLU A 672 5.94 -29.09 -43.77
C GLU A 672 4.42 -29.00 -43.66
N THR A 673 3.91 -27.79 -43.36
CA THR A 673 2.49 -27.55 -43.20
C THR A 673 1.71 -28.15 -44.34
N ALA A 674 0.94 -29.21 -44.08
CA ALA A 674 0.05 -29.76 -45.04
C ALA A 674 -0.96 -28.69 -45.47
N SER A 675 -0.94 -28.31 -46.75
CA SER A 675 -1.86 -27.35 -47.34
C SER A 675 -3.31 -27.85 -47.37
N ASN A 676 -3.58 -29.02 -46.85
CA ASN A 676 -4.91 -29.61 -46.63
C ASN A 676 -5.08 -29.90 -45.13
N ALA A 677 -5.64 -28.96 -44.40
CA ALA A 677 -6.23 -29.27 -43.11
C ALA A 677 -7.43 -30.21 -43.34
N ALA A 678 -7.13 -31.50 -43.51
CA ALA A 678 -8.13 -32.53 -43.21
C ALA A 678 -8.57 -32.25 -41.79
N THR A 679 -9.87 -32.05 -41.58
CA THR A 679 -10.49 -31.92 -40.26
C THR A 679 -10.02 -33.11 -39.45
N VAL A 680 -9.06 -32.87 -38.53
CA VAL A 680 -8.70 -33.89 -37.54
C VAL A 680 -9.96 -34.20 -36.80
N ALA A 681 -10.46 -35.45 -36.90
CA ALA A 681 -11.69 -35.87 -36.21
C ALA A 681 -11.46 -35.56 -34.72
N GLU A 682 -12.40 -34.82 -34.14
CA GLU A 682 -12.32 -34.44 -32.72
C GLU A 682 -12.33 -35.72 -31.89
N TYR A 683 -11.31 -35.92 -31.05
CA TYR A 683 -11.26 -37.08 -30.16
C TYR A 683 -12.44 -37.05 -29.20
N THR A 684 -13.32 -38.06 -29.33
CA THR A 684 -14.60 -38.12 -28.59
C THR A 684 -14.53 -38.93 -27.29
N GLY A 685 -13.39 -39.60 -27.01
CA GLY A 685 -13.17 -40.41 -25.81
C GLY A 685 -12.87 -39.60 -24.54
N ASP A 686 -12.57 -40.30 -23.47
CA ASP A 686 -12.03 -39.73 -22.24
C ASP A 686 -10.62 -39.16 -22.50
N ARG A 687 -10.32 -38.01 -21.91
CA ARG A 687 -9.07 -37.26 -22.17
C ARG A 687 -8.04 -37.47 -21.08
N THR A 688 -6.78 -37.52 -21.48
CA THR A 688 -5.61 -37.48 -20.60
C THR A 688 -4.77 -36.27 -20.98
N VAL A 689 -4.53 -35.39 -19.99
CA VAL A 689 -3.84 -34.11 -20.20
C VAL A 689 -2.45 -34.16 -19.59
N VAL A 690 -1.46 -33.75 -20.37
CA VAL A 690 -0.10 -33.42 -19.87
C VAL A 690 -0.04 -31.89 -19.65
N LEU A 691 0.15 -31.47 -18.41
CA LEU A 691 0.29 -30.07 -18.02
C LEU A 691 1.72 -29.80 -17.53
N THR A 692 2.41 -28.86 -18.17
CA THR A 692 3.73 -28.41 -17.68
C THR A 692 3.59 -27.12 -16.89
N GLY A 693 4.41 -26.92 -15.86
CA GLY A 693 4.42 -25.70 -15.05
C GLY A 693 3.17 -25.55 -14.16
N SER A 694 2.59 -26.66 -13.70
CA SER A 694 1.40 -26.68 -12.86
C SER A 694 1.57 -25.91 -11.53
N THR A 695 2.76 -25.92 -10.94
CA THR A 695 3.10 -25.26 -9.66
C THR A 695 3.17 -23.73 -9.75
N GLY A 696 3.20 -23.17 -10.95
CA GLY A 696 3.15 -21.72 -11.18
C GLY A 696 1.73 -21.14 -10.92
N SER A 697 1.63 -19.81 -10.82
CA SER A 697 0.36 -19.14 -10.55
C SER A 697 -0.72 -19.53 -11.57
N LEU A 698 -0.47 -19.32 -12.86
CA LEU A 698 -1.43 -19.67 -13.93
C LEU A 698 -1.66 -21.17 -13.99
N GLY A 699 -0.60 -21.99 -13.87
CA GLY A 699 -0.70 -23.46 -13.92
C GLY A 699 -1.58 -24.04 -12.82
N SER A 700 -1.55 -23.47 -11.60
CA SER A 700 -2.41 -23.91 -10.50
C SER A 700 -3.90 -23.68 -10.81
N TYR A 701 -4.24 -22.50 -11.38
CA TYR A 701 -5.62 -22.23 -11.81
C TYR A 701 -6.05 -23.07 -13.03
N MET A 702 -5.12 -23.35 -13.94
CA MET A 702 -5.40 -24.27 -15.06
C MET A 702 -5.71 -25.68 -14.55
N LEU A 703 -4.91 -26.20 -13.63
CA LEU A 703 -5.12 -27.51 -13.04
C LEU A 703 -6.47 -27.57 -12.31
N ASP A 704 -6.81 -26.59 -11.49
CA ASP A 704 -8.12 -26.48 -10.82
C ASP A 704 -9.27 -26.41 -11.82
N SER A 705 -9.12 -25.62 -12.90
CA SER A 705 -10.14 -25.50 -13.95
C SER A 705 -10.35 -26.82 -14.69
N ILE A 706 -9.28 -27.56 -14.99
CA ILE A 706 -9.36 -28.87 -15.61
C ILE A 706 -10.14 -29.82 -14.71
N MET A 707 -9.82 -29.91 -13.43
CA MET A 707 -10.48 -30.79 -12.47
C MET A 707 -11.95 -30.43 -12.26
N ARG A 708 -12.30 -29.15 -12.16
CA ARG A 708 -13.68 -28.73 -11.88
C ARG A 708 -14.59 -28.68 -13.08
N ARG A 709 -14.07 -28.35 -14.26
CA ARG A 709 -14.87 -27.93 -15.42
C ARG A 709 -14.73 -28.82 -16.62
N CYS A 710 -13.80 -29.77 -16.62
CA CYS A 710 -13.57 -30.66 -17.77
C CYS A 710 -13.91 -32.13 -17.44
N PRO A 711 -15.19 -32.53 -17.39
CA PRO A 711 -15.60 -33.85 -16.93
C PRO A 711 -15.12 -35.01 -17.84
N ARG A 712 -14.69 -34.68 -19.07
CA ARG A 712 -14.08 -35.67 -20.00
C ARG A 712 -12.62 -35.92 -19.69
N VAL A 713 -11.94 -35.05 -18.91
CA VAL A 713 -10.54 -35.28 -18.49
C VAL A 713 -10.58 -36.24 -17.30
N LYS A 714 -10.00 -37.42 -17.47
CA LYS A 714 -9.93 -38.44 -16.44
C LYS A 714 -8.59 -38.51 -15.74
N LYS A 715 -7.54 -38.06 -16.40
CA LYS A 715 -6.18 -38.11 -15.85
C LYS A 715 -5.39 -36.87 -16.24
N VAL A 716 -4.58 -36.38 -15.31
CA VAL A 716 -3.67 -35.24 -15.54
C VAL A 716 -2.27 -35.60 -15.10
N TYR A 717 -1.32 -35.52 -15.99
CA TYR A 717 0.09 -35.65 -15.69
C TYR A 717 0.73 -34.25 -15.58
N CYS A 718 1.20 -33.89 -14.39
CA CYS A 718 1.89 -32.64 -14.13
C CYS A 718 3.40 -32.83 -14.24
N LEU A 719 4.00 -32.35 -15.32
CA LEU A 719 5.45 -32.41 -15.53
C LEU A 719 6.13 -31.18 -14.89
N ASN A 720 6.99 -31.41 -13.92
CA ASN A 720 7.66 -30.35 -13.16
C ASN A 720 9.13 -30.64 -12.94
N ARG A 721 9.99 -29.59 -12.92
CA ARG A 721 11.42 -29.72 -12.67
C ARG A 721 11.79 -30.04 -11.23
N SER A 722 10.92 -29.78 -10.29
CA SER A 722 11.16 -29.98 -8.87
C SER A 722 10.66 -31.35 -8.44
N ALA A 723 11.46 -32.07 -7.66
CA ALA A 723 11.06 -33.38 -7.14
C ALA A 723 9.94 -33.28 -6.07
N ASP A 724 9.81 -32.13 -5.40
CA ASP A 724 8.78 -31.79 -4.40
C ASP A 724 7.55 -31.10 -5.03
N ALA A 725 7.30 -31.33 -6.32
CA ALA A 725 6.24 -30.65 -7.06
C ALA A 725 4.84 -30.87 -6.47
N ARG A 726 4.55 -32.05 -5.92
CA ARG A 726 3.27 -32.37 -5.28
C ARG A 726 3.04 -31.51 -4.03
N GLU A 727 4.03 -31.41 -3.18
CA GLU A 727 4.00 -30.61 -1.95
C GLU A 727 3.81 -29.14 -2.28
N ARG A 728 4.61 -28.60 -3.20
CA ARG A 728 4.53 -27.23 -3.66
C ARG A 728 3.19 -26.92 -4.33
N GLN A 729 2.65 -27.84 -5.11
CA GLN A 729 1.33 -27.68 -5.71
C GLN A 729 0.24 -27.66 -4.64
N THR A 730 0.33 -28.54 -3.64
CA THR A 730 -0.62 -28.61 -2.53
C THR A 730 -0.62 -27.30 -1.75
N GLU A 731 0.54 -26.81 -1.37
CA GLU A 731 0.70 -25.53 -0.67
C GLU A 731 0.18 -24.35 -1.50
N SER A 732 0.56 -24.27 -2.77
CA SER A 732 0.12 -23.23 -3.71
C SER A 732 -1.41 -23.26 -3.91
N SER A 733 -2.00 -24.43 -4.01
CA SER A 733 -3.45 -24.59 -4.18
C SER A 733 -4.21 -24.28 -2.89
N GLN A 734 -3.68 -24.67 -1.73
CA GLN A 734 -4.26 -24.35 -0.42
C GLN A 734 -4.31 -22.84 -0.17
N GLN A 735 -3.19 -22.15 -0.42
CA GLN A 735 -3.11 -20.69 -0.29
C GLN A 735 -4.10 -19.93 -1.19
N ARG A 736 -4.51 -20.54 -2.31
CA ARG A 736 -5.42 -19.96 -3.31
C ARG A 736 -6.86 -20.48 -3.21
N GLY A 737 -7.17 -21.38 -2.26
CA GLY A 737 -8.49 -21.99 -2.13
C GLY A 737 -8.90 -22.87 -3.30
N LEU A 738 -7.93 -23.50 -3.98
CA LEU A 738 -8.15 -24.39 -5.12
C LEU A 738 -8.35 -25.85 -4.68
N VAL A 739 -8.75 -26.73 -5.62
CA VAL A 739 -8.94 -28.16 -5.35
C VAL A 739 -7.65 -28.83 -4.91
N LEU A 740 -7.74 -29.71 -3.91
CA LEU A 740 -6.62 -30.47 -3.34
C LEU A 740 -6.76 -31.99 -3.51
N ASP A 741 -7.86 -32.46 -4.08
CA ASP A 741 -8.13 -33.90 -4.20
C ASP A 741 -7.49 -34.47 -5.49
N TRP A 742 -6.19 -34.70 -5.41
CA TRP A 742 -5.39 -35.19 -6.52
C TRP A 742 -5.75 -36.62 -6.92
N GLU A 743 -6.19 -37.46 -5.97
CA GLU A 743 -6.50 -38.87 -6.20
C GLU A 743 -7.85 -39.04 -6.91
N ALA A 744 -8.89 -38.32 -6.48
CA ALA A 744 -10.18 -38.35 -7.12
C ALA A 744 -10.14 -37.90 -8.60
N HIS A 745 -9.21 -37.05 -8.94
CA HIS A 745 -9.00 -36.52 -10.30
C HIS A 745 -7.82 -37.18 -11.04
N GLN A 746 -7.23 -38.23 -10.48
CA GLN A 746 -6.09 -38.96 -11.04
C GLN A 746 -4.97 -38.01 -11.52
N VAL A 747 -4.55 -37.09 -10.62
CA VAL A 747 -3.45 -36.16 -10.90
C VAL A 747 -2.13 -36.80 -10.46
N GLU A 748 -1.22 -36.99 -11.41
CA GLU A 748 0.12 -37.53 -11.17
C GLU A 748 1.17 -36.44 -11.36
N PHE A 749 2.06 -36.29 -10.40
CA PHE A 749 3.19 -35.33 -10.44
C PHE A 749 4.47 -36.09 -10.79
N LEU A 750 5.07 -35.73 -11.94
CA LEU A 750 6.28 -36.34 -12.44
C LEU A 750 7.45 -35.35 -12.41
N HIS A 751 8.58 -35.79 -11.87
CA HIS A 751 9.81 -35.03 -11.91
C HIS A 751 10.42 -35.17 -13.31
N SER A 752 10.53 -34.06 -14.05
CA SER A 752 10.89 -34.06 -15.46
C SER A 752 11.76 -32.88 -15.86
N ASP A 753 12.63 -33.13 -16.85
CA ASP A 753 13.43 -32.11 -17.52
C ASP A 753 13.17 -32.18 -19.03
N LEU A 754 12.32 -31.26 -19.52
CA LEU A 754 11.90 -31.25 -20.92
C LEU A 754 13.06 -31.07 -21.91
N SER A 755 14.20 -30.52 -21.48
CA SER A 755 15.37 -30.34 -22.32
C SER A 755 16.10 -31.66 -22.64
N LYS A 756 15.80 -32.71 -21.88
CA LYS A 756 16.43 -34.04 -22.02
C LYS A 756 15.58 -34.98 -22.87
N PRO A 757 16.19 -35.99 -23.51
CA PRO A 757 15.47 -37.09 -24.17
C PRO A 757 14.47 -37.74 -23.19
N PHE A 758 13.31 -38.14 -23.69
CA PHE A 758 12.21 -38.72 -22.88
C PHE A 758 11.75 -37.84 -21.69
N PHE A 759 11.94 -36.51 -21.78
CA PHE A 759 11.68 -35.54 -20.71
C PHE A 759 12.49 -35.83 -19.43
N GLY A 760 13.60 -36.57 -19.52
CA GLY A 760 14.35 -37.06 -18.38
C GLY A 760 13.64 -38.10 -17.52
N LEU A 761 12.53 -38.65 -18.02
CA LEU A 761 11.78 -39.75 -17.39
C LEU A 761 12.36 -41.10 -17.76
N ASP A 762 12.00 -42.12 -16.97
CA ASP A 762 12.26 -43.53 -17.34
C ASP A 762 11.51 -43.87 -18.62
N ALA A 763 12.12 -44.71 -19.49
CA ALA A 763 11.57 -45.04 -20.80
C ALA A 763 10.15 -45.64 -20.71
N ASP A 764 9.89 -46.50 -19.72
CA ASP A 764 8.55 -47.12 -19.53
C ASP A 764 7.49 -46.07 -19.18
N VAL A 765 7.84 -45.10 -18.34
CA VAL A 765 6.93 -43.99 -17.99
C VAL A 765 6.66 -43.10 -19.21
N TYR A 766 7.69 -42.80 -19.98
CA TYR A 766 7.53 -42.01 -21.20
C TYR A 766 6.64 -42.70 -22.24
N HIS A 767 6.82 -44.02 -22.42
CA HIS A 767 5.96 -44.82 -23.32
C HIS A 767 4.53 -44.91 -22.85
N ALA A 768 4.29 -45.03 -21.54
CA ALA A 768 2.94 -44.97 -20.96
C ALA A 768 2.26 -43.60 -21.25
N LEU A 769 3.02 -42.49 -21.12
CA LEU A 769 2.51 -41.18 -21.48
C LEU A 769 2.17 -41.06 -22.98
N LEU A 770 2.96 -41.64 -23.88
CA LEU A 770 2.70 -41.63 -25.31
C LEU A 770 1.41 -42.36 -25.66
N ALA A 771 1.12 -43.47 -24.95
CA ALA A 771 -0.08 -44.27 -25.17
C ALA A 771 -1.36 -43.62 -24.63
N GLU A 772 -1.28 -42.81 -23.57
CA GLU A 772 -2.46 -42.26 -22.90
C GLU A 772 -2.77 -40.82 -23.25
N THR A 773 -1.78 -40.01 -23.64
CA THR A 773 -1.92 -38.54 -23.76
C THR A 773 -2.76 -38.16 -24.98
N THR A 774 -3.80 -37.37 -24.74
CA THR A 774 -4.64 -36.76 -25.79
C THR A 774 -4.39 -35.26 -25.97
N ASP A 775 -3.98 -34.58 -24.91
CA ASP A 775 -3.77 -33.13 -24.91
C ASP A 775 -2.53 -32.75 -24.11
N ILE A 776 -1.79 -31.76 -24.60
CA ILE A 776 -0.62 -31.19 -23.95
C ILE A 776 -0.86 -29.70 -23.75
N ILE A 777 -0.72 -29.22 -22.54
CA ILE A 777 -0.76 -27.80 -22.20
C ILE A 777 0.62 -27.39 -21.68
N HIS A 778 1.37 -26.69 -22.50
CA HIS A 778 2.70 -26.21 -22.15
C HIS A 778 2.62 -24.79 -21.57
N ASN A 779 2.72 -24.70 -20.23
CA ASN A 779 2.70 -23.45 -19.47
C ASN A 779 4.04 -23.16 -18.77
N GLN A 780 5.04 -24.01 -18.95
CA GLN A 780 6.36 -23.85 -18.37
C GLN A 780 7.25 -23.00 -19.30
N TRP A 781 7.53 -21.75 -18.91
CA TRP A 781 8.47 -20.89 -19.58
C TRP A 781 9.22 -20.02 -18.58
N PRO A 782 10.57 -19.89 -18.63
CA PRO A 782 11.29 -18.95 -17.80
C PRO A 782 10.99 -17.52 -18.28
N VAL A 783 10.39 -16.69 -17.41
CA VAL A 783 10.11 -15.29 -17.72
C VAL A 783 11.26 -14.45 -17.20
N ASN A 784 12.19 -14.11 -18.09
CA ASN A 784 13.28 -13.18 -17.81
C ASN A 784 13.57 -12.34 -19.05
N PHE A 785 13.22 -11.06 -19.01
CA PHE A 785 13.36 -10.13 -20.14
C PHE A 785 14.81 -9.68 -20.38
N ASN A 786 15.72 -10.04 -19.50
CA ASN A 786 17.13 -9.66 -19.58
C ASN A 786 18.02 -10.77 -20.16
N TRP A 787 17.51 -12.02 -20.25
CA TRP A 787 18.28 -13.12 -20.82
C TRP A 787 18.48 -12.96 -22.32
N ASP A 788 19.67 -13.35 -22.79
CA ASP A 788 19.92 -13.52 -24.22
C ASP A 788 19.18 -14.76 -24.77
N ILE A 789 18.99 -14.81 -26.07
CA ILE A 789 18.23 -15.89 -26.71
C ILE A 789 18.87 -17.28 -26.48
N SER A 790 20.20 -17.37 -26.35
CA SER A 790 20.91 -18.63 -26.12
C SER A 790 20.57 -19.22 -24.74
N SER A 791 20.25 -18.40 -23.76
CA SER A 791 19.82 -18.83 -22.40
C SER A 791 18.47 -19.55 -22.42
N PHE A 792 17.64 -19.32 -23.45
CA PHE A 792 16.36 -20.02 -23.62
C PHE A 792 16.47 -21.33 -24.38
N GLU A 793 17.66 -21.68 -24.91
CA GLU A 793 17.84 -22.87 -25.70
C GLU A 793 17.35 -24.16 -25.03
N PRO A 794 17.56 -24.44 -23.72
CA PRO A 794 16.99 -25.62 -23.08
C PRO A 794 15.46 -25.64 -23.12
N SER A 795 14.80 -24.46 -23.02
CA SER A 795 13.35 -24.34 -23.12
C SER A 795 12.84 -24.54 -24.54
N ILE A 796 13.60 -24.05 -25.54
CA ILE A 796 13.32 -24.25 -26.96
C ILE A 796 13.46 -25.75 -27.30
N ALA A 797 14.49 -26.43 -26.81
CA ALA A 797 14.66 -27.88 -26.93
C ALA A 797 13.46 -28.63 -26.31
N GLY A 798 13.01 -28.18 -25.14
CA GLY A 798 11.83 -28.74 -24.47
C GLY A 798 10.55 -28.62 -25.31
N VAL A 799 10.32 -27.47 -25.96
CA VAL A 799 9.19 -27.28 -26.88
C VAL A 799 9.33 -28.25 -28.08
N ARG A 800 10.53 -28.41 -28.63
CA ARG A 800 10.76 -29.36 -29.69
C ARG A 800 10.46 -30.80 -29.27
N HIS A 801 10.92 -31.23 -28.11
CA HIS A 801 10.59 -32.55 -27.57
C HIS A 801 9.10 -32.76 -27.35
N LEU A 802 8.36 -31.72 -26.91
CA LEU A 802 6.91 -31.78 -26.79
C LEU A 802 6.20 -31.91 -28.15
N ILE A 803 6.71 -31.26 -29.18
CA ILE A 803 6.21 -31.42 -30.56
C ILE A 803 6.45 -32.87 -31.05
N ASP A 804 7.68 -33.38 -30.87
CA ASP A 804 8.02 -34.76 -31.25
C ASP A 804 7.17 -35.76 -30.46
N PHE A 805 6.95 -35.54 -29.19
CA PHE A 805 6.04 -36.35 -28.34
C PHE A 805 4.61 -36.33 -28.87
N ALA A 806 4.08 -35.12 -29.20
CA ALA A 806 2.72 -34.97 -29.71
C ALA A 806 2.52 -35.74 -31.02
N LEU A 807 3.53 -35.66 -31.92
CA LEU A 807 3.53 -36.39 -33.19
C LEU A 807 3.66 -37.91 -33.01
N ALA A 808 4.34 -38.38 -31.97
CA ALA A 808 4.54 -39.80 -31.66
C ALA A 808 3.41 -40.38 -30.79
N SER A 809 2.51 -39.56 -30.18
CA SER A 809 1.41 -40.02 -29.35
C SER A 809 0.42 -40.88 -30.16
N GLU A 810 -0.06 -41.96 -29.54
CA GLU A 810 -1.06 -42.88 -30.19
C GLU A 810 -2.40 -42.15 -30.49
N HIS A 811 -2.70 -41.06 -29.78
CA HIS A 811 -3.92 -40.29 -29.97
C HIS A 811 -3.71 -39.00 -30.78
N ASN A 812 -2.54 -38.82 -31.42
CA ASN A 812 -2.19 -37.54 -32.06
C ASN A 812 -2.42 -36.33 -31.15
N ALA A 813 -1.81 -36.33 -29.96
CA ALA A 813 -2.06 -35.37 -28.90
C ALA A 813 -2.03 -33.93 -29.39
N SER A 814 -3.03 -33.17 -29.01
CA SER A 814 -3.03 -31.72 -29.28
C SER A 814 -2.02 -31.00 -28.42
N LEU A 815 -1.25 -30.05 -28.97
CA LEU A 815 -0.30 -29.24 -28.23
C LEU A 815 -0.77 -27.78 -28.16
N SER A 816 -1.03 -27.31 -26.96
CA SER A 816 -1.33 -25.91 -26.63
C SER A 816 -0.16 -25.27 -25.91
N TYR A 817 0.27 -24.10 -26.39
CA TYR A 817 1.37 -23.35 -25.81
C TYR A 817 0.88 -22.01 -25.25
N VAL A 818 1.22 -21.73 -24.00
CA VAL A 818 0.91 -20.44 -23.35
C VAL A 818 1.96 -19.40 -23.76
N SER A 819 1.54 -18.38 -24.49
CA SER A 819 2.38 -17.32 -25.03
C SER A 819 1.95 -15.95 -24.51
N THR A 820 2.67 -14.90 -24.95
CA THR A 820 2.38 -13.51 -24.60
C THR A 820 1.67 -12.78 -25.74
N VAL A 821 0.81 -11.82 -25.41
CA VAL A 821 0.17 -10.92 -26.38
C VAL A 821 1.21 -10.08 -27.17
N ALA A 822 2.42 -9.90 -26.62
CA ALA A 822 3.50 -9.17 -27.30
C ALA A 822 3.92 -9.81 -28.65
N VAL A 823 3.72 -11.12 -28.82
CA VAL A 823 3.96 -11.80 -30.10
C VAL A 823 3.08 -11.24 -31.22
N ALA A 824 1.89 -10.71 -30.88
CA ALA A 824 0.96 -10.12 -31.83
C ALA A 824 1.28 -8.66 -32.21
N HIS A 825 2.15 -7.98 -31.45
CA HIS A 825 2.47 -6.56 -31.68
C HIS A 825 3.18 -6.27 -33.00
N ASN A 826 3.93 -7.22 -33.52
CA ASN A 826 4.71 -7.08 -34.75
C ASN A 826 4.04 -7.72 -35.99
N LEU A 827 2.77 -8.11 -35.88
CA LEU A 827 2.04 -8.67 -37.01
C LEU A 827 1.61 -7.57 -37.99
N PRO A 828 1.91 -7.67 -39.29
CA PRO A 828 1.74 -6.58 -40.26
C PRO A 828 0.30 -6.25 -40.66
N SER A 829 -0.74 -6.93 -40.16
CA SER A 829 -2.16 -6.63 -40.47
C SER A 829 -3.15 -7.31 -39.52
N PRO A 830 -4.35 -6.73 -39.25
CA PRO A 830 -5.38 -7.30 -38.39
C PRO A 830 -6.12 -8.53 -38.96
N GLY A 831 -5.49 -9.37 -39.72
CA GLY A 831 -6.04 -10.61 -40.24
C GLY A 831 -5.03 -11.75 -40.26
N ALA A 832 -3.76 -11.47 -39.96
CA ALA A 832 -2.66 -12.44 -40.01
C ALA A 832 -2.35 -13.06 -38.65
N ALA A 833 -3.25 -12.95 -37.66
CA ALA A 833 -3.06 -13.65 -36.40
C ALA A 833 -3.01 -15.17 -36.66
N PRO A 834 -2.00 -15.87 -36.15
CA PRO A 834 -1.98 -17.32 -36.20
C PRO A 834 -3.30 -17.84 -35.59
N LYS A 835 -3.92 -18.84 -36.21
CA LYS A 835 -5.18 -19.43 -35.71
C LYS A 835 -5.04 -20.15 -34.36
N CYS A 836 -4.38 -19.53 -33.39
CA CYS A 836 -4.26 -20.02 -32.02
C CYS A 836 -5.57 -19.92 -31.22
N SER A 837 -6.58 -19.19 -31.71
CA SER A 837 -7.83 -18.95 -30.96
C SER A 837 -8.91 -20.05 -31.11
N ALA A 838 -8.79 -20.97 -32.05
CA ALA A 838 -9.80 -21.96 -32.28
C ALA A 838 -9.80 -23.10 -31.26
N MET A 839 -8.65 -23.42 -30.67
CA MET A 839 -8.46 -24.56 -29.77
C MET A 839 -8.94 -24.29 -28.35
N PHE A 840 -8.75 -23.05 -27.81
CA PHE A 840 -9.28 -22.68 -26.50
C PHE A 840 -10.82 -22.56 -26.47
N ARG A 841 -11.44 -22.22 -27.61
CA ARG A 841 -12.90 -22.19 -27.74
C ARG A 841 -13.55 -23.58 -27.69
N SER A 842 -12.90 -24.63 -28.20
CA SER A 842 -13.47 -25.97 -28.16
C SER A 842 -13.45 -26.61 -26.76
N LEU A 843 -12.46 -26.25 -25.91
CA LEU A 843 -12.41 -26.70 -24.50
C LEU A 843 -13.43 -25.98 -23.60
N LEU A 844 -13.80 -24.73 -23.92
CA LEU A 844 -14.78 -23.94 -23.15
C LEU A 844 -16.21 -24.06 -23.70
N SER A 845 -16.42 -24.39 -25.00
CA SER A 845 -17.75 -24.47 -25.60
C SER A 845 -18.51 -25.75 -25.31
N THR A 846 -17.89 -26.69 -24.58
CA THR A 846 -18.57 -27.92 -24.08
C THR A 846 -18.96 -27.77 -22.59
N ALA A 847 -18.87 -26.56 -22.01
CA ALA A 847 -19.20 -26.29 -20.61
C ALA A 847 -20.47 -25.42 -20.44
N THR A 848 -21.32 -25.28 -21.47
CA THR A 848 -22.67 -24.67 -21.36
C THR A 848 -23.72 -25.75 -21.51
#